data_9ba294019128143dc02b83569570c33e
#
_entry.id   9ba294019128143dc02b83569570c33e
#
_cell.length_a   1.000
_cell.length_b   1.000
_cell.length_c   1.000
_cell.angle_alpha   90.00
_cell.angle_beta   90.00
_cell.angle_gamma   90.00
#
_symmetry.space_group_name_H-M   'P 1'
#
loop_
_entity.id
_entity.type
_entity.pdbx_description
1 polymer ?
#
loop_
_entity_poly.entity_id
_entity_poly.type
_entity_poly.pdbx_seq_one_letter_code
_entity_poly.pdbx_strand_id
1 'polypeptide(L)'
;MSTMLQSSPSLIGRESELEVLTGLIDRVPERGGALVVRGEPGVGKTSLLVAANRHATASGVQVLTALGVESEADWAFSGVHRLLLPLLAGKGSSPRRQPAAGAAAPPLATPTLDRLERLPEPQRHALRVVFGLDVDAAPDRFLVGLAVLSLLAEQAEKRPLLCVLDDVQWLDRTSLQTLAFVARRLSGESVGMLFAASEPQEDLGSLPELVVEGLRDADALELLGSVARGPLDERVRERILAETHGNPLALLELPRGRSPAQLAGGFGLPAVTPNARSLSVRIEESFLQRLETLPADTQLLLLVAAAEPVGDPALLWRAAGRLRVPYEALAPAETAGLVEVAARVRFRHPLVRSAVYRTASRADREKVHLVLADVTEPDVDPDRRAWHRAQATVGPDEDIAAELERSASRAQARGGLAAAAAFLERAVGLTLDPTLRTQRALVAARAKFDAAAPDAASELLATAEMGTLDELQLAGIERLRVQIAFAQRGGTGVPGLSIGPQAPVMLLEAAKRLEPLDAELARETHLQALGAAMLAGRASGGCGVKETAEAARAAPPGPQPPRTIDLLLDGLATRFTEPYATALPMLRRALYALAGEDGRGDAEIIWLWFGCPVAPEPVALELWEDETWHELATRAVRVARDAGALTVLPNALMYQACMLVYAGELAEASALIEEAYAITEATGNAPLRYPSLLHAAWRGHKASALNLIEAGME
;
A
#
# COMPACT_ATOMS: atom_id res chain seq x y z
N MET A 1 -10.90 22.91 48.32
CA MET A 1 -9.54 22.37 48.32
C MET A 1 -9.14 22.16 46.87
N SER A 2 -8.23 22.99 46.45
CA SER A 2 -7.92 23.35 45.08
C SER A 2 -7.30 22.24 44.26
N THR A 3 -7.86 22.10 43.13
CA THR A 3 -7.46 21.37 41.92
C THR A 3 -6.06 21.81 41.48
N MET A 4 -5.08 20.96 41.54
CA MET A 4 -3.87 21.11 40.72
C MET A 4 -4.22 20.76 39.29
N LEU A 5 -4.52 21.78 38.49
CA LEU A 5 -4.46 21.71 37.03
C LEU A 5 -2.99 21.46 36.63
N GLN A 6 -2.69 20.26 36.22
CA GLN A 6 -1.43 19.95 35.56
C GLN A 6 -1.33 20.77 34.28
N SER A 7 -0.53 21.82 34.31
CA SER A 7 -0.11 22.57 33.13
C SER A 7 0.62 21.63 32.21
N SER A 8 0.02 21.33 31.06
CA SER A 8 0.67 20.58 29.97
C SER A 8 1.93 21.36 29.55
N PRO A 9 3.07 20.68 29.34
CA PRO A 9 4.24 21.35 28.82
C PRO A 9 3.89 21.93 27.43
N SER A 10 4.07 23.26 27.30
CA SER A 10 4.02 23.92 26.00
C SER A 10 5.08 23.32 25.10
N LEU A 11 4.74 23.06 23.84
CA LEU A 11 5.72 22.61 22.85
C LEU A 11 6.65 23.79 22.54
N ILE A 12 7.90 23.66 22.94
CA ILE A 12 8.91 24.70 22.77
C ILE A 12 9.21 24.87 21.27
N GLY A 13 9.12 26.12 20.77
CA GLY A 13 9.51 26.49 19.40
C GLY A 13 8.66 25.87 18.28
N ARG A 14 7.37 25.60 18.53
CA ARG A 14 6.43 24.99 17.59
C ARG A 14 5.16 25.81 17.36
N GLU A 15 5.24 27.10 17.63
CA GLU A 15 4.08 28.01 17.55
C GLU A 15 3.54 28.08 16.12
N SER A 16 4.42 28.21 15.12
CA SER A 16 4.05 28.30 13.69
C SER A 16 3.38 27.03 13.18
N GLU A 17 3.90 25.86 13.54
CA GLU A 17 3.31 24.59 13.15
C GLU A 17 1.97 24.36 13.84
N LEU A 18 1.86 24.75 15.11
CA LEU A 18 0.59 24.70 15.86
C LEU A 18 -0.46 25.63 15.25
N GLU A 19 -0.10 26.84 14.82
CA GLU A 19 -1.03 27.76 14.15
C GLU A 19 -1.61 27.15 12.87
N VAL A 20 -0.79 26.48 12.05
CA VAL A 20 -1.25 25.80 10.83
C VAL A 20 -2.22 24.66 11.18
N LEU A 21 -1.88 23.83 12.17
CA LEU A 21 -2.71 22.70 12.60
C LEU A 21 -4.04 23.16 13.22
N THR A 22 -4.00 24.15 14.14
CA THR A 22 -5.21 24.68 14.76
C THR A 22 -6.09 25.40 13.74
N GLY A 23 -5.49 26.15 12.82
CA GLY A 23 -6.21 26.82 11.74
C GLY A 23 -6.90 25.85 10.77
N LEU A 24 -6.36 24.64 10.56
CA LEU A 24 -7.08 23.59 9.84
C LEU A 24 -8.26 23.08 10.67
N ILE A 25 -8.03 22.75 11.95
CA ILE A 25 -9.04 22.17 12.85
C ILE A 25 -10.22 23.12 13.04
N ASP A 26 -9.95 24.40 13.23
CA ASP A 26 -10.99 25.43 13.45
C ASP A 26 -11.89 25.63 12.21
N ARG A 27 -11.38 25.31 11.03
CA ARG A 27 -12.15 25.34 9.77
C ARG A 27 -12.97 24.08 9.51
N VAL A 28 -12.64 22.95 10.15
CA VAL A 28 -13.33 21.66 9.91
C VAL A 28 -14.86 21.75 10.02
N PRO A 29 -15.48 22.49 10.96
CA PRO A 29 -16.93 22.60 11.03
C PRO A 29 -17.58 23.20 9.77
N GLU A 30 -16.87 24.08 9.07
CA GLU A 30 -17.37 24.82 7.89
C GLU A 30 -16.89 24.17 6.60
N ARG A 31 -15.67 23.65 6.58
CA ARG A 31 -15.02 23.08 5.42
C ARG A 31 -13.96 22.05 5.81
N GLY A 32 -14.11 20.85 5.32
CA GLY A 32 -13.10 19.80 5.51
C GLY A 32 -11.82 20.06 4.72
N GLY A 33 -10.78 19.33 5.10
CA GLY A 33 -9.49 19.42 4.45
C GLY A 33 -8.49 18.42 5.00
N ALA A 34 -7.36 18.29 4.33
CA ALA A 34 -6.29 17.40 4.74
C ALA A 34 -4.94 18.13 4.77
N LEU A 35 -4.03 17.65 5.62
CA LEU A 35 -2.68 18.18 5.75
C LEU A 35 -1.71 17.04 6.06
N VAL A 36 -0.57 17.02 5.38
CA VAL A 36 0.54 16.09 5.64
C VAL A 36 1.60 16.80 6.50
N VAL A 37 1.91 16.26 7.67
CA VAL A 37 2.98 16.73 8.56
C VAL A 37 4.20 15.87 8.32
N ARG A 38 5.20 16.40 7.62
CA ARG A 38 6.41 15.68 7.26
C ARG A 38 7.64 16.19 8.01
N GLY A 39 8.54 15.30 8.35
CA GLY A 39 9.83 15.66 8.95
C GLY A 39 10.58 14.42 9.45
N GLU A 40 11.84 14.59 9.79
CA GLU A 40 12.70 13.50 10.25
C GLU A 40 12.14 12.75 11.46
N PRO A 41 12.52 11.47 11.66
CA PRO A 41 12.21 10.75 12.89
C PRO A 41 12.71 11.53 14.12
N GLY A 42 11.84 11.67 15.15
CA GLY A 42 12.20 12.37 16.38
C GLY A 42 12.03 13.90 16.35
N VAL A 43 11.65 14.50 15.22
CA VAL A 43 11.51 15.97 15.08
C VAL A 43 10.29 16.53 15.83
N GLY A 44 9.40 15.68 16.33
CA GLY A 44 8.25 16.08 17.15
C GLY A 44 6.89 16.01 16.47
N LYS A 45 6.74 15.33 15.32
CA LYS A 45 5.46 15.16 14.61
C LYS A 45 4.35 14.63 15.51
N THR A 46 4.59 13.52 16.21
CA THR A 46 3.62 12.90 17.14
C THR A 46 3.21 13.88 18.23
N SER A 47 4.15 14.69 18.77
CA SER A 47 3.84 15.72 19.78
C SER A 47 2.93 16.80 19.24
N LEU A 48 3.14 17.24 18.00
CA LEU A 48 2.25 18.17 17.29
C LEU A 48 0.86 17.56 17.07
N LEU A 49 0.76 16.29 16.66
CA LEU A 49 -0.52 15.58 16.52
C LEU A 49 -1.25 15.44 17.86
N VAL A 50 -0.54 15.20 18.97
CA VAL A 50 -1.15 15.15 20.32
C VAL A 50 -1.69 16.53 20.72
N ALA A 51 -0.98 17.60 20.42
CA ALA A 51 -1.46 18.96 20.66
C ALA A 51 -2.69 19.30 19.80
N ALA A 52 -2.66 18.93 18.51
CA ALA A 52 -3.78 19.06 17.59
C ALA A 52 -5.03 18.29 18.09
N ASN A 53 -4.85 17.06 18.58
CA ASN A 53 -5.93 16.26 19.17
C ASN A 53 -6.57 16.92 20.39
N ARG A 54 -5.76 17.53 21.24
CA ARG A 54 -6.26 18.27 22.44
C ARG A 54 -7.06 19.50 22.00
N HIS A 55 -6.54 20.26 21.05
CA HIS A 55 -7.23 21.43 20.51
C HIS A 55 -8.57 21.02 19.87
N ALA A 56 -8.59 20.02 19.00
CA ALA A 56 -9.79 19.48 18.36
C ALA A 56 -10.84 19.07 19.39
N THR A 57 -10.42 18.34 20.44
CA THR A 57 -11.31 17.90 21.51
C THR A 57 -11.89 19.08 22.29
N ALA A 58 -11.07 20.09 22.60
CA ALA A 58 -11.50 21.32 23.29
C ALA A 58 -12.47 22.14 22.42
N SER A 59 -12.27 22.19 21.12
CA SER A 59 -13.15 22.85 20.12
C SER A 59 -14.42 22.06 19.79
N GLY A 60 -14.65 20.94 20.45
CA GLY A 60 -15.85 20.12 20.23
C GLY A 60 -15.77 19.20 19.00
N VAL A 61 -14.64 19.10 18.33
CA VAL A 61 -14.41 18.17 17.21
C VAL A 61 -14.19 16.75 17.74
N GLN A 62 -14.79 15.75 17.14
CA GLN A 62 -14.53 14.34 17.46
C GLN A 62 -13.22 13.90 16.81
N VAL A 63 -12.40 13.13 17.53
CA VAL A 63 -11.11 12.66 16.99
C VAL A 63 -11.14 11.14 16.80
N LEU A 64 -10.68 10.70 15.63
CA LEU A 64 -10.35 9.31 15.32
C LEU A 64 -8.84 9.21 15.06
N THR A 65 -8.21 8.17 15.56
CA THR A 65 -6.76 8.00 15.42
C THR A 65 -6.43 6.64 14.84
N ALA A 66 -5.49 6.59 13.91
CA ALA A 66 -4.83 5.38 13.47
C ALA A 66 -3.32 5.58 13.48
N LEU A 67 -2.59 4.52 13.81
CA LEU A 67 -1.14 4.49 13.84
C LEU A 67 -0.65 3.47 12.82
N GLY A 68 0.27 3.85 11.96
CA GLY A 68 0.98 2.92 11.08
C GLY A 68 1.87 1.98 11.90
N VAL A 69 1.89 0.70 11.54
CA VAL A 69 2.65 -0.32 12.25
C VAL A 69 3.39 -1.17 11.23
N GLU A 70 4.72 -1.16 11.30
CA GLU A 70 5.62 -1.82 10.34
C GLU A 70 5.26 -3.29 10.07
N SER A 71 4.90 -4.06 11.09
CA SER A 71 4.52 -5.47 10.92
C SER A 71 3.13 -5.70 10.33
N GLU A 72 2.34 -4.65 10.15
CA GLU A 72 1.03 -4.68 9.49
C GLU A 72 1.04 -3.99 8.12
N ALA A 73 2.19 -3.47 7.70
CA ALA A 73 2.31 -2.77 6.42
C ALA A 73 1.89 -3.64 5.22
N ASP A 74 1.96 -4.95 5.37
CA ASP A 74 1.52 -5.92 4.36
C ASP A 74 0.06 -6.37 4.50
N TRP A 75 -0.67 -5.90 5.53
CA TRP A 75 -2.05 -6.34 5.78
C TRP A 75 -3.05 -5.35 5.19
N ALA A 76 -3.60 -5.71 4.04
CA ALA A 76 -4.54 -4.85 3.33
C ALA A 76 -5.70 -4.37 4.21
N PHE A 77 -5.96 -3.07 4.18
CA PHE A 77 -7.00 -2.37 4.92
C PHE A 77 -6.84 -2.38 6.46
N SER A 78 -5.70 -2.79 7.01
CA SER A 78 -5.47 -2.76 8.46
C SER A 78 -5.61 -1.35 9.04
N GLY A 79 -5.09 -0.35 8.34
CA GLY A 79 -5.18 1.06 8.72
C GLY A 79 -6.61 1.60 8.66
N VAL A 80 -7.36 1.29 7.59
CA VAL A 80 -8.78 1.66 7.46
C VAL A 80 -9.61 1.01 8.55
N HIS A 81 -9.43 -0.29 8.79
CA HIS A 81 -10.11 -1.01 9.85
C HIS A 81 -9.87 -0.36 11.21
N ARG A 82 -8.61 -0.03 11.53
CA ARG A 82 -8.23 0.61 12.79
C ARG A 82 -8.87 1.98 12.96
N LEU A 83 -8.92 2.79 11.90
CA LEU A 83 -9.52 4.12 11.92
C LEU A 83 -11.03 4.06 12.16
N LEU A 84 -11.73 3.12 11.52
CA LEU A 84 -13.19 3.02 11.54
C LEU A 84 -13.72 2.21 12.73
N LEU A 85 -12.92 1.37 13.35
CA LEU A 85 -13.35 0.51 14.46
C LEU A 85 -14.09 1.27 15.59
N PRO A 86 -13.64 2.48 16.04
CA PRO A 86 -14.36 3.25 17.07
C PRO A 86 -15.76 3.73 16.63
N LEU A 87 -15.99 3.88 15.32
CA LEU A 87 -17.31 4.26 14.78
C LEU A 87 -18.26 3.08 14.71
N LEU A 88 -17.72 1.87 14.50
CA LEU A 88 -18.48 0.64 14.34
C LEU A 88 -18.72 -0.06 15.67
N ALA A 89 -17.92 0.19 16.70
CA ALA A 89 -18.17 -0.28 18.07
C ALA A 89 -19.30 0.55 18.70
N GLY A 90 -20.47 -0.03 18.90
CA GLY A 90 -21.64 0.64 19.48
C GLY A 90 -21.36 1.25 20.86
N LYS A 91 -22.16 2.26 21.26
CA LYS A 91 -22.08 3.03 22.52
C LYS A 91 -22.17 2.19 23.84
N GLY A 92 -21.93 0.89 23.80
CA GLY A 92 -22.01 -0.03 24.94
C GLY A 92 -20.71 -0.29 25.70
N SER A 93 -19.55 0.15 25.20
CA SER A 93 -18.25 -0.10 25.83
C SER A 93 -17.62 1.16 26.45
N SER A 94 -18.29 1.78 27.40
CA SER A 94 -17.59 2.61 28.40
C SER A 94 -16.72 1.69 29.27
N PRO A 95 -15.51 2.11 29.67
CA PRO A 95 -14.67 1.31 30.54
C PRO A 95 -15.36 1.21 31.92
N ARG A 96 -16.11 0.14 32.12
CA ARG A 96 -16.62 -0.19 33.45
C ARG A 96 -15.47 -0.80 34.26
N ARG A 97 -15.38 -0.32 35.52
CA ARG A 97 -14.58 -0.79 36.64
C ARG A 97 -14.15 -2.26 36.51
N GLN A 98 -12.90 -2.52 36.90
CA GLN A 98 -12.28 -3.83 37.05
C GLN A 98 -13.28 -4.90 37.52
N PRO A 99 -13.46 -6.00 36.80
CA PRO A 99 -14.15 -7.16 37.37
C PRO A 99 -13.24 -7.85 38.40
N ALA A 100 -13.85 -8.28 39.48
CA ALA A 100 -13.20 -9.06 40.52
C ALA A 100 -12.60 -10.35 39.93
N ALA A 101 -11.48 -10.78 40.47
CA ALA A 101 -10.75 -11.97 40.07
C ALA A 101 -11.70 -13.19 39.97
N GLY A 102 -11.79 -13.80 38.76
CA GLY A 102 -12.50 -15.06 38.55
C GLY A 102 -13.64 -15.07 37.53
N ALA A 103 -13.96 -13.95 36.86
CA ALA A 103 -15.00 -13.95 35.83
C ALA A 103 -14.39 -14.11 34.42
N ALA A 104 -14.94 -15.03 33.62
CA ALA A 104 -14.59 -15.22 32.23
C ALA A 104 -14.72 -13.90 31.46
N ALA A 105 -13.73 -13.61 30.60
CA ALA A 105 -13.73 -12.42 29.73
C ALA A 105 -15.00 -12.44 28.86
N PRO A 106 -15.70 -11.28 28.72
CA PRO A 106 -16.82 -11.19 27.79
C PRO A 106 -16.32 -11.32 26.35
N PRO A 107 -17.12 -11.92 25.45
CA PRO A 107 -16.75 -12.01 24.04
C PRO A 107 -16.54 -10.62 23.45
N LEU A 108 -15.55 -10.50 22.54
CA LEU A 108 -15.28 -9.30 21.75
C LEU A 108 -16.59 -8.72 21.22
N ALA A 109 -16.83 -7.43 21.48
CA ALA A 109 -18.03 -6.75 21.02
C ALA A 109 -18.10 -6.89 19.48
N THR A 110 -19.07 -7.65 19.01
CA THR A 110 -19.44 -7.69 17.59
C THR A 110 -19.69 -6.26 17.11
N PRO A 111 -19.11 -5.82 16.00
CA PRO A 111 -19.40 -4.51 15.43
C PRO A 111 -20.90 -4.36 15.31
N THR A 112 -21.46 -3.28 15.83
CA THR A 112 -22.88 -2.99 15.60
C THR A 112 -23.04 -2.66 14.12
N LEU A 113 -23.51 -3.63 13.35
CA LEU A 113 -23.73 -3.58 11.89
C LEU A 113 -24.71 -2.48 11.47
N ASP A 114 -25.48 -1.91 12.42
CA ASP A 114 -26.50 -0.89 12.18
C ASP A 114 -26.03 0.34 11.37
N ARG A 115 -24.73 0.67 11.43
CA ARG A 115 -24.20 1.79 10.64
C ARG A 115 -23.85 1.39 9.23
N LEU A 116 -23.37 0.17 9.03
CA LEU A 116 -23.13 -0.35 7.69
C LEU A 116 -24.43 -0.53 6.92
N GLU A 117 -25.52 -0.87 7.63
CA GLU A 117 -26.85 -1.02 7.03
C GLU A 117 -27.42 0.26 6.40
N ARG A 118 -26.86 1.43 6.74
CA ARG A 118 -27.28 2.72 6.16
C ARG A 118 -26.58 3.06 4.87
N LEU A 119 -25.46 2.40 4.58
CA LEU A 119 -24.74 2.60 3.33
C LEU A 119 -25.50 1.99 2.14
N PRO A 120 -25.35 2.55 0.95
CA PRO A 120 -25.77 1.90 -0.28
C PRO A 120 -25.23 0.47 -0.36
N GLU A 121 -26.04 -0.45 -0.92
CA GLU A 121 -25.72 -1.89 -0.99
C GLU A 121 -24.29 -2.20 -1.44
N PRO A 122 -23.76 -1.61 -2.55
CA PRO A 122 -22.40 -1.91 -3.00
C PRO A 122 -21.32 -1.45 -2.01
N GLN A 123 -21.51 -0.28 -1.38
CA GLN A 123 -20.58 0.28 -0.39
C GLN A 123 -20.58 -0.54 0.90
N ARG A 124 -21.77 -0.95 1.35
CA ARG A 124 -21.97 -1.81 2.51
C ARG A 124 -21.27 -3.15 2.31
N HIS A 125 -21.52 -3.80 1.17
CA HIS A 125 -20.91 -5.06 0.82
C HIS A 125 -19.38 -4.95 0.79
N ALA A 126 -18.83 -3.91 0.13
CA ALA A 126 -17.39 -3.67 0.07
C ALA A 126 -16.74 -3.58 1.46
N LEU A 127 -17.35 -2.84 2.41
CA LEU A 127 -16.83 -2.77 3.78
C LEU A 127 -17.02 -4.06 4.58
N ARG A 128 -18.10 -4.80 4.36
CA ARG A 128 -18.30 -6.09 5.01
C ARG A 128 -17.22 -7.10 4.63
N VAL A 129 -16.82 -7.10 3.35
CA VAL A 129 -15.69 -7.92 2.87
C VAL A 129 -14.37 -7.44 3.47
N VAL A 130 -14.11 -6.12 3.51
CA VAL A 130 -12.90 -5.53 4.15
C VAL A 130 -12.80 -5.93 5.62
N PHE A 131 -13.92 -5.98 6.34
CA PHE A 131 -13.96 -6.37 7.75
C PHE A 131 -14.04 -7.89 7.97
N GLY A 132 -14.00 -8.69 6.90
CA GLY A 132 -14.07 -10.15 7.00
C GLY A 132 -15.45 -10.68 7.45
N LEU A 133 -16.51 -9.90 7.29
CA LEU A 133 -17.88 -10.26 7.65
C LEU A 133 -18.59 -11.03 6.53
N ASP A 134 -18.13 -10.85 5.29
CA ASP A 134 -18.61 -11.59 4.12
C ASP A 134 -17.42 -12.25 3.42
N VAL A 135 -17.68 -13.41 2.80
CA VAL A 135 -16.68 -14.14 2.02
C VAL A 135 -17.07 -14.00 0.55
N ASP A 136 -16.56 -12.98 -0.09
CA ASP A 136 -16.81 -12.71 -1.50
C ASP A 136 -15.53 -12.27 -2.22
N ALA A 137 -15.64 -12.02 -3.52
CA ALA A 137 -14.55 -11.50 -4.34
C ALA A 137 -13.95 -10.21 -3.73
N ALA A 138 -12.71 -9.88 -4.11
CA ALA A 138 -12.00 -8.68 -3.66
C ALA A 138 -12.90 -7.43 -3.76
N PRO A 139 -13.06 -6.66 -2.68
CA PRO A 139 -13.91 -5.48 -2.72
C PRO A 139 -13.27 -4.42 -3.63
N ASP A 140 -14.09 -3.74 -4.42
CA ASP A 140 -13.65 -2.59 -5.20
C ASP A 140 -13.12 -1.50 -4.26
N ARG A 141 -11.85 -1.14 -4.43
CA ARG A 141 -11.16 -0.13 -3.61
C ARG A 141 -11.83 1.25 -3.71
N PHE A 142 -12.39 1.57 -4.86
CA PHE A 142 -13.15 2.81 -5.04
C PHE A 142 -14.42 2.79 -4.20
N LEU A 143 -15.17 1.67 -4.21
CA LEU A 143 -16.35 1.49 -3.35
C LEU A 143 -15.97 1.51 -1.86
N VAL A 144 -14.83 0.91 -1.49
CA VAL A 144 -14.30 1.04 -0.13
C VAL A 144 -14.00 2.49 0.22
N GLY A 145 -13.33 3.23 -0.68
CA GLY A 145 -13.05 4.64 -0.50
C GLY A 145 -14.31 5.49 -0.36
N LEU A 146 -15.30 5.26 -1.20
CA LEU A 146 -16.61 5.92 -1.11
C LEU A 146 -17.35 5.55 0.18
N ALA A 147 -17.31 4.28 0.58
CA ALA A 147 -17.93 3.82 1.80
C ALA A 147 -17.29 4.44 3.04
N VAL A 148 -15.96 4.54 3.06
CA VAL A 148 -15.20 5.24 4.12
C VAL A 148 -15.61 6.71 4.16
N LEU A 149 -15.63 7.39 3.01
CA LEU A 149 -16.05 8.79 2.91
C LEU A 149 -17.48 8.96 3.43
N SER A 150 -18.42 8.12 2.99
CA SER A 150 -19.82 8.17 3.42
C SER A 150 -19.98 7.97 4.93
N LEU A 151 -19.25 7.03 5.53
CA LEU A 151 -19.27 6.80 6.99
C LEU A 151 -18.71 7.98 7.77
N LEU A 152 -17.60 8.58 7.29
CA LEU A 152 -16.98 9.74 7.93
C LEU A 152 -17.91 10.95 7.80
N ALA A 153 -18.50 11.18 6.62
CA ALA A 153 -19.46 12.26 6.37
C ALA A 153 -20.73 12.11 7.25
N GLU A 154 -21.36 10.92 7.30
CA GLU A 154 -22.51 10.66 8.19
C GLU A 154 -22.18 10.92 9.67
N GLN A 155 -20.97 10.56 10.09
CA GLN A 155 -20.55 10.87 11.46
C GLN A 155 -20.32 12.37 11.67
N ALA A 156 -19.76 13.05 10.66
CA ALA A 156 -19.44 14.46 10.71
C ALA A 156 -20.71 15.35 10.73
N GLU A 157 -21.83 14.90 10.13
CA GLU A 157 -23.14 15.57 10.27
C GLU A 157 -23.60 15.70 11.72
N LYS A 158 -23.22 14.76 12.57
CA LYS A 158 -23.58 14.76 14.00
C LYS A 158 -22.62 15.60 14.82
N ARG A 159 -21.35 15.57 14.44
CA ARG A 159 -20.25 16.29 15.11
C ARG A 159 -19.05 16.33 14.18
N PRO A 160 -18.45 17.53 13.94
CA PRO A 160 -17.25 17.65 13.11
C PRO A 160 -16.19 16.63 13.52
N LEU A 161 -15.46 16.08 12.55
CA LEU A 161 -14.58 14.95 12.73
C LEU A 161 -13.16 15.28 12.31
N LEU A 162 -12.17 14.88 13.12
CA LEU A 162 -10.77 14.91 12.79
C LEU A 162 -10.20 13.48 12.78
N CYS A 163 -9.68 13.05 11.64
CA CYS A 163 -8.94 11.80 11.49
C CYS A 163 -7.44 12.09 11.58
N VAL A 164 -6.74 11.44 12.50
CA VAL A 164 -5.30 11.60 12.71
C VAL A 164 -4.60 10.28 12.47
N LEU A 165 -3.68 10.30 11.51
CA LEU A 165 -2.91 9.15 11.07
C LEU A 165 -1.43 9.43 11.34
N ASP A 166 -0.86 8.72 12.30
CA ASP A 166 0.55 8.86 12.64
C ASP A 166 1.37 7.72 12.03
N ASP A 167 2.64 8.00 11.73
CA ASP A 167 3.59 7.04 11.12
C ASP A 167 3.06 6.38 9.84
N VAL A 168 2.50 7.18 8.93
CA VAL A 168 1.82 6.67 7.73
C VAL A 168 2.74 5.88 6.78
N GLN A 169 4.06 6.00 6.91
CA GLN A 169 5.02 5.16 6.19
C GLN A 169 4.91 3.67 6.56
N TRP A 170 4.26 3.37 7.69
CA TRP A 170 3.99 2.01 8.17
C TRP A 170 2.52 1.59 8.02
N LEU A 171 1.68 2.40 7.38
CA LEU A 171 0.35 1.97 6.98
C LEU A 171 0.45 1.02 5.79
N ASP A 172 -0.44 0.05 5.75
CA ASP A 172 -0.57 -0.77 4.55
C ASP A 172 -0.94 0.10 3.35
N ARG A 173 -0.38 -0.23 2.20
CA ARG A 173 -0.51 0.56 0.98
C ARG A 173 -1.97 0.77 0.58
N THR A 174 -2.82 -0.24 0.77
CA THR A 174 -4.23 -0.18 0.41
C THR A 174 -5.00 0.81 1.28
N SER A 175 -4.72 0.83 2.59
CA SER A 175 -5.27 1.83 3.51
C SER A 175 -4.80 3.23 3.15
N LEU A 176 -3.50 3.42 2.90
CA LEU A 176 -2.94 4.73 2.56
C LEU A 176 -3.60 5.30 1.31
N GLN A 177 -3.74 4.50 0.26
CA GLN A 177 -4.40 4.88 -0.99
C GLN A 177 -5.88 5.22 -0.78
N THR A 178 -6.59 4.40 -0.01
CA THR A 178 -8.00 4.63 0.32
C THR A 178 -8.17 5.95 1.09
N LEU A 179 -7.33 6.20 2.09
CA LEU A 179 -7.40 7.40 2.91
C LEU A 179 -6.94 8.64 2.16
N ALA A 180 -5.96 8.54 1.27
CA ALA A 180 -5.55 9.60 0.36
C ALA A 180 -6.67 9.96 -0.64
N PHE A 181 -7.40 8.95 -1.15
CA PHE A 181 -8.59 9.18 -1.98
C PHE A 181 -9.66 9.95 -1.22
N VAL A 182 -9.95 9.56 0.03
CA VAL A 182 -10.90 10.27 0.91
C VAL A 182 -10.43 11.71 1.17
N ALA A 183 -9.17 11.89 1.53
CA ALA A 183 -8.57 13.18 1.87
C ALA A 183 -8.75 14.24 0.76
N ARG A 184 -8.65 13.82 -0.50
CA ARG A 184 -8.85 14.71 -1.66
C ARG A 184 -10.30 15.15 -1.86
N ARG A 185 -11.27 14.53 -1.17
CA ARG A 185 -12.73 14.77 -1.36
C ARG A 185 -13.43 15.39 -0.16
N LEU A 186 -12.67 15.88 0.81
CA LEU A 186 -13.22 16.41 2.07
C LEU A 186 -13.77 17.84 1.99
N SER A 187 -13.58 18.55 0.89
CA SER A 187 -13.89 19.99 0.80
C SER A 187 -15.36 20.35 1.05
N GLY A 188 -16.29 19.40 0.86
CA GLY A 188 -17.71 19.55 1.14
C GLY A 188 -18.18 18.97 2.47
N GLU A 189 -17.27 18.34 3.23
CA GLU A 189 -17.60 17.58 4.43
C GLU A 189 -16.99 18.25 5.68
N SER A 190 -17.62 18.10 6.85
CA SER A 190 -17.05 18.58 8.11
C SER A 190 -16.02 17.58 8.68
N VAL A 191 -15.08 17.15 7.82
CA VAL A 191 -14.04 16.15 8.15
C VAL A 191 -12.66 16.72 7.87
N GLY A 192 -11.79 16.70 8.88
CA GLY A 192 -10.35 17.00 8.75
C GLY A 192 -9.53 15.70 8.74
N MET A 193 -8.43 15.68 8.00
CA MET A 193 -7.45 14.58 8.04
C MET A 193 -6.03 15.11 8.23
N LEU A 194 -5.31 14.56 9.21
CA LEU A 194 -3.90 14.82 9.46
C LEU A 194 -3.11 13.56 9.26
N PHE A 195 -2.09 13.62 8.41
CA PHE A 195 -1.15 12.52 8.15
C PHE A 195 0.22 12.91 8.66
N ALA A 196 0.89 12.08 9.45
CA ALA A 196 2.28 12.31 9.82
C ALA A 196 3.20 11.27 9.16
N ALA A 197 4.19 11.73 8.41
CA ALA A 197 5.14 10.93 7.66
C ALA A 197 6.58 11.30 8.00
N SER A 198 7.47 10.32 8.07
CA SER A 198 8.91 10.56 8.22
C SER A 198 9.61 10.76 6.87
N GLU A 199 9.05 10.22 5.80
CA GLU A 199 9.55 10.28 4.43
C GLU A 199 8.44 10.73 3.48
N PRO A 200 8.77 11.28 2.31
CA PRO A 200 7.77 11.59 1.30
C PRO A 200 6.93 10.35 0.97
N GLN A 201 5.61 10.50 0.95
CA GLN A 201 4.67 9.46 0.54
C GLN A 201 4.03 9.87 -0.79
N GLU A 202 4.28 9.09 -1.84
CA GLU A 202 3.77 9.36 -3.19
C GLU A 202 2.24 9.50 -3.20
N ASP A 203 1.54 8.62 -2.47
CA ASP A 203 0.08 8.62 -2.35
C ASP A 203 -0.50 9.92 -1.75
N LEU A 204 0.31 10.68 -0.99
CA LEU A 204 -0.08 11.93 -0.32
C LEU A 204 0.45 13.18 -1.01
N GLY A 205 1.25 13.05 -2.08
CA GLY A 205 1.97 14.17 -2.73
C GLY A 205 1.10 15.32 -3.24
N SER A 206 -0.19 15.06 -3.51
CA SER A 206 -1.15 16.08 -3.94
C SER A 206 -1.81 16.86 -2.79
N LEU A 207 -1.57 16.47 -1.53
CA LEU A 207 -2.12 17.14 -0.36
C LEU A 207 -1.20 18.26 0.11
N PRO A 208 -1.76 19.32 0.74
CA PRO A 208 -0.95 20.34 1.40
C PRO A 208 0.01 19.73 2.41
N GLU A 209 1.25 20.22 2.44
CA GLU A 209 2.31 19.70 3.31
C GLU A 209 2.79 20.76 4.30
N LEU A 210 3.01 20.34 5.55
CA LEU A 210 3.70 21.07 6.60
C LEU A 210 5.02 20.35 6.89
N VAL A 211 6.14 20.94 6.46
CA VAL A 211 7.47 20.40 6.76
C VAL A 211 7.90 20.86 8.15
N VAL A 212 8.18 19.87 9.00
CA VAL A 212 8.66 20.11 10.38
C VAL A 212 10.17 19.89 10.40
N GLU A 213 10.90 20.95 10.62
CA GLU A 213 12.37 20.93 10.74
C GLU A 213 12.83 20.83 12.20
N GLY A 214 14.14 20.72 12.43
CA GLY A 214 14.71 20.81 13.77
C GLY A 214 14.37 22.15 14.47
N LEU A 215 14.41 22.16 15.80
CA LEU A 215 14.22 23.39 16.57
C LEU A 215 15.34 24.40 16.27
N ARG A 216 15.01 25.68 16.31
CA ARG A 216 16.00 26.75 16.25
C ARG A 216 16.91 26.69 17.49
N ASP A 217 18.13 27.19 17.38
CA ASP A 217 19.14 27.09 18.44
C ASP A 217 18.64 27.57 19.80
N ALA A 218 17.88 28.68 19.86
CA ALA A 218 17.33 29.21 21.10
C ALA A 218 16.34 28.23 21.76
N ASP A 219 15.42 27.69 20.98
CA ASP A 219 14.38 26.74 21.40
C ASP A 219 14.99 25.39 21.76
N ALA A 220 16.02 24.99 21.02
CA ALA A 220 16.78 23.77 21.27
C ALA A 220 17.57 23.84 22.58
N LEU A 221 18.15 25.01 22.89
CA LEU A 221 18.83 25.27 24.18
C LEU A 221 17.85 25.27 25.36
N GLU A 222 16.65 25.82 25.18
CA GLU A 222 15.60 25.81 26.19
C GLU A 222 15.18 24.35 26.47
N LEU A 223 14.94 23.56 25.40
CA LEU A 223 14.58 22.15 25.52
C LEU A 223 15.71 21.35 26.21
N LEU A 224 16.96 21.56 25.80
CA LEU A 224 18.13 20.93 26.40
C LEU A 224 18.25 21.26 27.88
N GLY A 225 18.03 22.52 28.25
CA GLY A 225 18.03 23.02 29.65
C GLY A 225 16.98 22.34 30.52
N SER A 226 15.85 21.93 29.95
CA SER A 226 14.78 21.23 30.68
C SER A 226 15.14 19.83 31.15
N VAL A 227 16.12 19.18 30.53
CA VAL A 227 16.56 17.79 30.82
C VAL A 227 17.96 17.69 31.41
N ALA A 228 18.77 18.72 31.28
CA ALA A 228 20.13 18.74 31.82
C ALA A 228 20.07 18.78 33.36
N ARG A 229 20.75 17.84 34.03
CA ARG A 229 20.80 17.74 35.50
C ARG A 229 21.81 18.71 36.14
N GLY A 230 22.21 19.77 35.40
CA GLY A 230 23.16 20.76 35.88
C GLY A 230 23.62 21.70 34.74
N PRO A 231 24.34 22.78 35.06
CA PRO A 231 24.85 23.70 34.06
C PRO A 231 25.80 22.97 33.09
N LEU A 232 25.49 23.03 31.81
CA LEU A 232 26.37 22.52 30.75
C LEU A 232 27.30 23.66 30.30
N ASP A 233 28.57 23.31 30.08
CA ASP A 233 29.56 24.19 29.46
C ASP A 233 29.09 24.66 28.08
N GLU A 234 29.38 25.91 27.71
CA GLU A 234 28.93 26.51 26.46
C GLU A 234 29.41 25.73 25.24
N ARG A 235 30.65 25.24 25.23
CA ARG A 235 31.20 24.41 24.14
C ARG A 235 30.49 23.07 24.03
N VAL A 236 30.07 22.52 25.16
CA VAL A 236 29.28 21.26 25.18
C VAL A 236 27.89 21.47 24.59
N ARG A 237 27.25 22.59 24.94
CA ARG A 237 25.95 22.99 24.38
C ARG A 237 26.00 23.21 22.88
N GLU A 238 26.97 24.02 22.40
CA GLU A 238 27.16 24.27 20.96
C GLU A 238 27.40 22.96 20.20
N ARG A 239 28.17 22.04 20.76
CA ARG A 239 28.42 20.74 20.14
C ARG A 239 27.19 19.85 20.09
N ILE A 240 26.40 19.81 21.17
CA ILE A 240 25.13 19.06 21.18
C ILE A 240 24.19 19.61 20.11
N LEU A 241 24.06 20.93 19.99
CA LEU A 241 23.24 21.57 18.96
C LEU A 241 23.73 21.22 17.56
N ALA A 242 25.01 21.34 17.29
CA ALA A 242 25.60 21.01 15.99
C ALA A 242 25.42 19.53 15.63
N GLU A 243 25.46 18.62 16.61
CA GLU A 243 25.29 17.19 16.36
C GLU A 243 23.83 16.75 16.24
N THR A 244 22.89 17.45 16.92
CA THR A 244 21.45 17.11 16.91
C THR A 244 20.68 17.82 15.79
N HIS A 245 21.26 18.86 15.19
CA HIS A 245 20.58 19.74 14.24
C HIS A 245 19.20 20.22 14.75
N GLY A 246 19.09 20.46 16.07
CA GLY A 246 17.85 20.87 16.71
C GLY A 246 16.77 19.77 16.79
N ASN A 247 17.10 18.51 16.53
CA ASN A 247 16.12 17.41 16.63
C ASN A 247 15.72 17.17 18.10
N PRO A 248 14.45 17.38 18.49
CA PRO A 248 14.00 17.33 19.89
C PRO A 248 14.30 16.01 20.58
N LEU A 249 14.10 14.88 19.89
CA LEU A 249 14.34 13.56 20.47
C LEU A 249 15.82 13.36 20.77
N ALA A 250 16.70 13.76 19.86
CA ALA A 250 18.15 13.69 20.07
C ALA A 250 18.59 14.60 21.20
N LEU A 251 18.05 15.81 21.31
CA LEU A 251 18.31 16.76 22.41
C LEU A 251 17.91 16.20 23.78
N LEU A 252 16.79 15.46 23.86
CA LEU A 252 16.28 14.85 25.07
C LEU A 252 17.04 13.59 25.48
N GLU A 253 17.48 12.78 24.50
CA GLU A 253 18.03 11.45 24.75
C GLU A 253 19.57 11.44 24.90
N LEU A 254 20.28 12.27 24.14
CA LEU A 254 21.77 12.29 24.22
C LEU A 254 22.30 12.63 25.62
N PRO A 255 21.67 13.53 26.40
CA PRO A 255 22.13 13.83 27.76
C PRO A 255 21.73 12.79 28.82
N ARG A 256 20.63 12.04 28.60
CA ARG A 256 20.04 11.16 29.63
C ARG A 256 20.88 9.95 30.01
N GLY A 257 21.76 9.49 29.14
CA GLY A 257 22.60 8.31 29.39
C GLY A 257 24.00 8.62 29.90
N ARG A 258 24.35 9.90 30.19
CA ARG A 258 25.73 10.34 30.48
C ARG A 258 25.83 11.19 31.73
N SER A 259 26.92 11.01 32.49
CA SER A 259 27.20 11.87 33.64
C SER A 259 27.69 13.26 33.18
N PRO A 260 27.51 14.33 34.02
CA PRO A 260 28.05 15.65 33.72
C PRO A 260 29.56 15.65 33.43
N ALA A 261 30.31 14.77 34.08
CA ALA A 261 31.74 14.60 33.86
C ALA A 261 32.06 13.96 32.49
N GLN A 262 31.25 13.03 32.03
CA GLN A 262 31.35 12.45 30.68
C GLN A 262 30.93 13.44 29.60
N LEU A 263 29.99 14.34 29.92
CA LEU A 263 29.59 15.45 29.05
C LEU A 263 30.66 16.54 28.97
N ALA A 264 31.40 16.80 30.06
CA ALA A 264 32.48 17.79 30.16
C ALA A 264 33.88 17.25 29.71
N GLY A 265 34.15 15.99 29.91
CA GLY A 265 35.46 15.35 29.68
C GLY A 265 35.80 15.00 28.24
N GLY A 266 35.09 15.56 27.28
CA GLY A 266 35.28 15.27 25.87
C GLY A 266 34.51 13.98 25.46
N PHE A 267 33.49 14.18 24.72
CA PHE A 267 32.75 13.07 24.15
C PHE A 267 33.70 12.14 23.38
N GLY A 268 33.75 10.88 23.75
CA GLY A 268 34.18 9.80 22.87
C GLY A 268 33.15 9.54 21.75
N LEU A 269 32.57 10.62 21.21
CA LEU A 269 31.87 10.53 19.94
C LEU A 269 32.95 10.40 18.87
N PRO A 270 32.90 9.40 18.02
CA PRO A 270 33.84 9.29 16.90
C PRO A 270 33.86 10.61 16.16
N ALA A 271 35.04 11.12 15.85
CA ALA A 271 35.20 12.28 14.99
C ALA A 271 34.26 12.11 13.76
N VAL A 272 33.56 13.18 13.41
CA VAL A 272 32.65 13.18 12.23
C VAL A 272 33.46 12.74 11.02
N THR A 273 33.41 11.44 10.71
CA THR A 273 33.87 10.93 9.44
C THR A 273 32.82 11.29 8.39
N PRO A 274 33.18 11.51 7.13
CA PRO A 274 32.23 11.89 6.05
C PRO A 274 31.10 10.88 5.80
N ASN A 275 31.12 9.72 6.46
CA ASN A 275 30.06 8.72 6.50
C ASN A 275 29.30 8.77 7.86
N ALA A 276 28.86 9.94 8.28
CA ALA A 276 28.04 10.07 9.49
C ALA A 276 26.79 9.18 9.38
N ARG A 277 26.68 8.19 10.29
CA ARG A 277 25.45 7.41 10.47
C ARG A 277 24.29 8.35 10.66
N SER A 278 23.16 8.07 10.00
CA SER A 278 21.97 8.92 10.10
C SER A 278 21.56 9.14 11.57
N LEU A 279 20.96 10.28 11.87
CA LEU A 279 20.49 10.62 13.22
C LEU A 279 19.58 9.52 13.79
N SER A 280 18.75 8.90 12.96
CA SER A 280 17.89 7.77 13.33
C SER A 280 18.65 6.59 13.90
N VAL A 281 19.81 6.24 13.34
CA VAL A 281 20.67 5.16 13.87
C VAL A 281 21.21 5.50 15.25
N ARG A 282 21.59 6.75 15.48
CA ARG A 282 22.11 7.21 16.79
C ARG A 282 21.04 7.25 17.87
N ILE A 283 19.83 7.63 17.51
CA ILE A 283 18.66 7.59 18.40
C ILE A 283 18.31 6.15 18.74
N GLU A 284 18.35 5.27 17.76
CA GLU A 284 18.15 3.84 17.98
C GLU A 284 19.21 3.23 18.91
N GLU A 285 20.48 3.57 18.73
CA GLU A 285 21.56 3.15 19.64
C GLU A 285 21.31 3.59 21.09
N SER A 286 20.72 4.77 21.31
CA SER A 286 20.31 5.24 22.65
C SER A 286 19.18 4.39 23.26
N PHE A 287 18.20 3.99 22.44
CA PHE A 287 17.15 3.07 22.90
C PHE A 287 17.72 1.68 23.22
N LEU A 288 18.67 1.19 22.42
CA LEU A 288 19.33 -0.09 22.63
C LEU A 288 20.05 -0.14 23.97
N GLN A 289 20.83 0.88 24.30
CA GLN A 289 21.51 0.96 25.59
C GLN A 289 20.53 0.91 26.77
N ARG A 290 19.37 1.54 26.65
CA ARG A 290 18.34 1.46 27.69
C ARG A 290 17.68 0.09 27.78
N LEU A 291 17.43 -0.55 26.64
CA LEU A 291 16.89 -1.91 26.59
C LEU A 291 17.84 -2.91 27.29
N GLU A 292 19.15 -2.81 27.05
CA GLU A 292 20.16 -3.68 27.68
C GLU A 292 20.20 -3.56 29.20
N THR A 293 19.80 -2.43 29.77
CA THR A 293 19.76 -2.22 31.22
C THR A 293 18.50 -2.77 31.91
N LEU A 294 17.49 -3.18 31.13
CA LEU A 294 16.23 -3.71 31.65
C LEU A 294 16.40 -5.18 32.09
N PRO A 295 15.60 -5.65 33.08
CA PRO A 295 15.54 -7.06 33.43
C PRO A 295 15.19 -7.96 32.22
N ALA A 296 15.70 -9.17 32.20
CA ALA A 296 15.49 -10.12 31.10
C ALA A 296 14.00 -10.40 30.83
N ASP A 297 13.19 -10.53 31.89
CA ASP A 297 11.74 -10.71 31.75
C ASP A 297 11.06 -9.49 31.11
N THR A 298 11.55 -8.27 31.41
CA THR A 298 11.06 -7.03 30.79
C THR A 298 11.44 -6.98 29.30
N GLN A 299 12.67 -7.34 28.95
CA GLN A 299 13.11 -7.40 27.54
C GLN A 299 12.29 -8.42 26.76
N LEU A 300 12.03 -9.60 27.35
CA LEU A 300 11.19 -10.62 26.72
C LEU A 300 9.74 -10.17 26.54
N LEU A 301 9.15 -9.48 27.53
CA LEU A 301 7.82 -8.91 27.43
C LEU A 301 7.71 -7.85 26.33
N LEU A 302 8.73 -6.97 26.24
CA LEU A 302 8.81 -5.98 25.17
C LEU A 302 8.94 -6.65 23.79
N LEU A 303 9.67 -7.78 23.69
CA LEU A 303 9.78 -8.53 22.44
C LEU A 303 8.43 -9.15 22.04
N VAL A 304 7.65 -9.68 23.01
CA VAL A 304 6.27 -10.14 22.73
C VAL A 304 5.43 -9.00 22.20
N ALA A 305 5.48 -7.83 22.85
CA ALA A 305 4.76 -6.63 22.41
C ALA A 305 5.23 -6.14 21.04
N ALA A 306 6.51 -6.28 20.72
CA ALA A 306 7.07 -5.87 19.42
C ALA A 306 6.68 -6.84 18.29
N ALA A 307 6.60 -8.13 18.58
CA ALA A 307 6.20 -9.16 17.64
C ALA A 307 4.68 -9.20 17.39
N GLU A 308 3.88 -8.67 18.33
CA GLU A 308 2.40 -8.60 18.22
C GLU A 308 1.98 -7.22 17.70
N PRO A 309 1.50 -7.12 16.45
CA PRO A 309 1.32 -5.84 15.79
C PRO A 309 0.09 -5.05 16.25
N VAL A 310 -0.97 -5.73 16.68
CA VAL A 310 -2.24 -5.06 17.03
C VAL A 310 -2.20 -4.42 18.41
N GLY A 311 -1.23 -4.83 19.22
CA GLY A 311 -1.11 -4.37 20.60
C GLY A 311 -2.28 -4.85 21.48
N ASP A 312 -2.76 -6.09 21.26
CA ASP A 312 -3.80 -6.70 22.07
C ASP A 312 -3.24 -7.07 23.45
N PRO A 313 -3.69 -6.39 24.53
CA PRO A 313 -3.21 -6.71 25.89
C PRO A 313 -3.56 -8.14 26.32
N ALA A 314 -4.70 -8.68 25.88
CA ALA A 314 -5.12 -10.03 26.26
C ALA A 314 -4.18 -11.07 25.63
N LEU A 315 -3.80 -10.86 24.36
CA LEU A 315 -2.83 -11.72 23.68
C LEU A 315 -1.44 -11.60 24.31
N LEU A 316 -1.00 -10.37 24.61
CA LEU A 316 0.27 -10.11 25.30
C LEU A 316 0.35 -10.89 26.61
N TRP A 317 -0.69 -10.81 27.46
CA TRP A 317 -0.68 -11.47 28.76
C TRP A 317 -0.82 -12.99 28.66
N ARG A 318 -1.57 -13.51 27.69
CA ARG A 318 -1.59 -14.96 27.41
C ARG A 318 -0.20 -15.47 27.01
N ALA A 319 0.48 -14.73 26.14
CA ALA A 319 1.84 -15.08 25.72
C ALA A 319 2.84 -14.95 26.86
N ALA A 320 2.79 -13.87 27.67
CA ALA A 320 3.62 -13.68 28.84
C ALA A 320 3.45 -14.84 29.86
N GLY A 321 2.21 -15.27 30.12
CA GLY A 321 1.91 -16.40 30.97
C GLY A 321 2.51 -17.71 30.46
N ARG A 322 2.50 -17.97 29.16
CA ARG A 322 3.18 -19.13 28.54
C ARG A 322 4.70 -19.06 28.64
N LEU A 323 5.25 -17.85 28.56
CA LEU A 323 6.70 -17.59 28.73
C LEU A 323 7.13 -17.53 30.20
N ARG A 324 6.19 -17.61 31.15
CA ARG A 324 6.40 -17.45 32.59
C ARG A 324 6.96 -16.08 32.97
N VAL A 325 6.62 -15.05 32.20
CA VAL A 325 6.97 -13.65 32.49
C VAL A 325 5.94 -13.08 33.44
N PRO A 326 6.34 -12.59 34.63
CA PRO A 326 5.42 -12.05 35.62
C PRO A 326 4.86 -10.69 35.19
N TYR A 327 3.68 -10.31 35.70
CA TYR A 327 3.02 -9.04 35.36
C TYR A 327 3.91 -7.82 35.74
N GLU A 328 4.65 -7.92 36.80
CA GLU A 328 5.57 -6.90 37.33
C GLU A 328 6.70 -6.56 36.34
N ALA A 329 6.97 -7.42 35.37
CA ALA A 329 7.96 -7.20 34.32
C ALA A 329 7.63 -5.99 33.41
N LEU A 330 6.38 -5.50 33.43
CA LEU A 330 5.99 -4.31 32.69
C LEU A 330 6.52 -3.02 33.31
N ALA A 331 6.51 -2.91 34.63
CA ALA A 331 6.80 -1.67 35.36
C ALA A 331 8.18 -1.03 35.00
N PRO A 332 9.29 -1.79 34.82
CA PRO A 332 10.55 -1.21 34.38
C PRO A 332 10.48 -0.58 32.98
N ALA A 333 9.71 -1.17 32.06
CA ALA A 333 9.55 -0.65 30.69
C ALA A 333 8.70 0.64 30.67
N GLU A 334 7.64 0.71 31.50
CA GLU A 334 6.84 1.91 31.67
C GLU A 334 7.63 3.03 32.34
N THR A 335 8.41 2.70 33.39
CA THR A 335 9.28 3.65 34.09
C THR A 335 10.37 4.21 33.15
N ALA A 336 10.92 3.35 32.28
CA ALA A 336 11.87 3.78 31.24
C ALA A 336 11.20 4.57 30.10
N GLY A 337 9.87 4.68 30.10
CA GLY A 337 9.11 5.43 29.10
C GLY A 337 9.16 4.78 27.70
N LEU A 338 9.30 3.46 27.60
CA LEU A 338 9.40 2.76 26.33
C LEU A 338 8.05 2.26 25.82
N VAL A 339 7.18 1.84 26.72
CA VAL A 339 5.86 1.27 26.41
C VAL A 339 4.80 1.85 27.36
N GLU A 340 3.58 1.87 26.90
CA GLU A 340 2.37 2.20 27.66
C GLU A 340 1.31 1.13 27.40
N VAL A 341 0.72 0.58 28.47
CA VAL A 341 -0.35 -0.41 28.36
C VAL A 341 -1.64 0.19 28.91
N ALA A 342 -2.58 0.42 28.01
CA ALA A 342 -3.93 0.91 28.33
C ALA A 342 -4.96 -0.01 27.66
N ALA A 343 -5.85 0.52 26.83
CA ALA A 343 -6.74 -0.28 26.00
C ALA A 343 -5.96 -1.08 24.93
N ARG A 344 -4.74 -0.63 24.63
CA ARG A 344 -3.77 -1.30 23.75
C ARG A 344 -2.36 -1.14 24.31
N VAL A 345 -1.47 -2.05 23.92
CA VAL A 345 -0.03 -1.95 24.15
C VAL A 345 0.54 -1.01 23.10
N ARG A 346 1.19 0.07 23.53
CA ARG A 346 1.78 1.06 22.61
C ARG A 346 3.24 1.32 22.98
N PHE A 347 4.11 1.22 22.02
CA PHE A 347 5.46 1.78 22.15
C PHE A 347 5.38 3.29 22.04
N ARG A 348 6.09 4.01 22.91
CA ARG A 348 6.09 5.50 22.86
C ARG A 348 6.74 6.04 21.58
N HIS A 349 7.59 5.24 20.95
CA HIS A 349 8.19 5.58 19.68
C HIS A 349 8.34 4.33 18.80
N PRO A 350 8.02 4.39 17.49
CA PRO A 350 8.15 3.25 16.58
C PRO A 350 9.57 2.67 16.53
N LEU A 351 10.60 3.53 16.60
CA LEU A 351 11.99 3.07 16.65
C LEU A 351 12.29 2.17 17.86
N VAL A 352 11.59 2.33 18.99
CA VAL A 352 11.74 1.43 20.15
C VAL A 352 11.26 0.03 19.78
N ARG A 353 10.13 -0.09 19.10
CA ARG A 353 9.60 -1.37 18.64
C ARG A 353 10.56 -2.07 17.68
N SER A 354 11.01 -1.35 16.65
CA SER A 354 11.99 -1.87 15.68
C SER A 354 13.31 -2.24 16.36
N ALA A 355 13.79 -1.42 17.31
CA ALA A 355 15.00 -1.71 18.07
C ALA A 355 14.85 -2.98 18.89
N VAL A 356 13.76 -3.13 19.67
CA VAL A 356 13.47 -4.34 20.48
C VAL A 356 13.46 -5.59 19.59
N TYR A 357 12.77 -5.54 18.46
CA TYR A 357 12.63 -6.71 17.60
C TYR A 357 13.93 -7.08 16.89
N ARG A 358 14.70 -6.09 16.40
CA ARG A 358 15.97 -6.33 15.69
C ARG A 358 17.09 -6.82 16.58
N THR A 359 17.18 -6.33 17.83
CA THR A 359 18.23 -6.72 18.76
C THR A 359 17.99 -8.03 19.46
N ALA A 360 16.74 -8.47 19.53
CA ALA A 360 16.43 -9.77 20.09
C ALA A 360 17.16 -10.89 19.33
N SER A 361 17.66 -11.87 20.06
CA SER A 361 18.28 -13.04 19.45
C SER A 361 17.29 -13.75 18.52
N ARG A 362 17.81 -14.42 17.50
CA ARG A 362 16.99 -15.23 16.62
C ARG A 362 16.16 -16.25 17.43
N ALA A 363 16.77 -16.90 18.39
CA ALA A 363 16.12 -17.91 19.25
C ALA A 363 14.96 -17.30 20.06
N ASP A 364 15.14 -16.08 20.60
CA ASP A 364 14.07 -15.41 21.35
C ASP A 364 12.93 -14.99 20.45
N ARG A 365 13.21 -14.50 19.24
CA ARG A 365 12.17 -14.18 18.25
C ARG A 365 11.36 -15.42 17.87
N GLU A 366 12.06 -16.52 17.52
CA GLU A 366 11.43 -17.81 17.20
C GLU A 366 10.53 -18.29 18.36
N LYS A 367 11.05 -18.24 19.59
CA LYS A 367 10.30 -18.62 20.80
C LYS A 367 9.05 -17.77 20.99
N VAL A 368 9.18 -16.45 20.84
CA VAL A 368 8.06 -15.52 21.00
C VAL A 368 7.00 -15.75 19.91
N HIS A 369 7.40 -15.90 18.65
CA HIS A 369 6.46 -16.20 17.58
C HIS A 369 5.77 -17.55 17.75
N LEU A 370 6.48 -18.58 18.22
CA LEU A 370 5.87 -19.88 18.54
C LEU A 370 4.78 -19.74 19.59
N VAL A 371 5.07 -19.03 20.67
CA VAL A 371 4.10 -18.80 21.75
C VAL A 371 2.91 -17.96 21.27
N LEU A 372 3.15 -16.91 20.48
CA LEU A 372 2.08 -16.11 19.88
C LEU A 372 1.18 -16.96 18.97
N ALA A 373 1.77 -17.84 18.17
CA ALA A 373 1.01 -18.80 17.36
C ALA A 373 0.14 -19.72 18.21
N ASP A 374 0.67 -20.23 19.34
CA ASP A 374 -0.05 -21.13 20.26
C ASP A 374 -1.23 -20.46 20.97
N VAL A 375 -1.09 -19.17 21.33
CA VAL A 375 -2.13 -18.42 22.04
C VAL A 375 -3.10 -17.71 21.10
N THR A 376 -2.83 -17.68 19.80
CA THR A 376 -3.75 -17.17 18.77
C THR A 376 -4.75 -18.26 18.41
N GLU A 377 -6.03 -17.97 18.57
CA GLU A 377 -7.10 -18.91 18.29
C GLU A 377 -7.22 -19.15 16.78
N PRO A 378 -7.12 -20.42 16.31
CA PRO A 378 -7.08 -20.74 14.89
C PRO A 378 -8.40 -20.39 14.16
N ASP A 379 -9.53 -20.41 14.86
CA ASP A 379 -10.85 -20.11 14.29
C ASP A 379 -11.15 -18.61 14.25
N VAL A 380 -10.43 -17.80 15.06
CA VAL A 380 -10.63 -16.35 15.16
C VAL A 380 -9.68 -15.60 14.21
N ASP A 381 -8.40 -15.98 14.19
CA ASP A 381 -7.41 -15.32 13.35
C ASP A 381 -6.39 -16.35 12.78
N PRO A 382 -6.84 -17.17 11.83
CA PRO A 382 -6.00 -18.20 11.23
C PRO A 382 -4.79 -17.61 10.46
N ASP A 383 -4.93 -16.40 9.90
CA ASP A 383 -3.88 -15.78 9.09
C ASP A 383 -2.74 -15.28 9.98
N ARG A 384 -3.04 -14.66 11.10
CA ARG A 384 -2.04 -14.25 12.10
C ARG A 384 -1.32 -15.45 12.67
N ARG A 385 -2.06 -16.51 13.01
CA ARG A 385 -1.48 -17.75 13.51
C ARG A 385 -0.50 -18.36 12.50
N ALA A 386 -0.90 -18.47 11.23
CA ALA A 386 -0.05 -18.97 10.14
C ALA A 386 1.23 -18.12 9.99
N TRP A 387 1.08 -16.80 10.06
CA TRP A 387 2.22 -15.87 10.01
C TRP A 387 3.19 -16.10 11.16
N HIS A 388 2.71 -16.16 12.40
CA HIS A 388 3.58 -16.40 13.55
C HIS A 388 4.25 -17.78 13.49
N ARG A 389 3.55 -18.84 13.06
CA ARG A 389 4.17 -20.15 12.80
C ARG A 389 5.29 -20.06 11.79
N ALA A 390 5.07 -19.36 10.70
CA ALA A 390 6.07 -19.15 9.66
C ALA A 390 7.30 -18.37 10.15
N GLN A 391 7.11 -17.36 11.01
CA GLN A 391 8.21 -16.61 11.61
C GLN A 391 9.00 -17.41 12.66
N ALA A 392 8.35 -18.35 13.34
CA ALA A 392 8.99 -19.25 14.29
C ALA A 392 9.79 -20.38 13.64
N THR A 393 9.61 -20.61 12.34
CA THR A 393 10.15 -21.78 11.65
C THR A 393 11.55 -21.48 11.10
N VAL A 394 12.51 -22.32 11.48
CA VAL A 394 13.94 -22.15 11.15
C VAL A 394 14.32 -22.66 9.77
N GLY A 395 13.56 -23.61 9.23
CA GLY A 395 13.84 -24.26 7.96
C GLY A 395 12.61 -24.55 7.14
N PRO A 396 12.71 -25.30 6.06
CA PRO A 396 11.57 -25.70 5.26
C PRO A 396 10.55 -26.48 6.07
N ASP A 397 9.26 -26.17 5.89
CA ASP A 397 8.13 -26.82 6.55
C ASP A 397 6.92 -26.76 5.60
N GLU A 398 6.57 -27.91 5.04
CA GLU A 398 5.53 -27.99 4.03
C GLU A 398 4.12 -27.75 4.59
N ASP A 399 3.86 -28.17 5.83
CA ASP A 399 2.55 -27.94 6.47
C ASP A 399 2.29 -26.44 6.67
N ILE A 400 3.33 -25.70 7.07
CA ILE A 400 3.24 -24.26 7.24
C ILE A 400 3.18 -23.56 5.87
N ALA A 401 3.94 -24.03 4.88
CA ALA A 401 3.87 -23.49 3.53
C ALA A 401 2.44 -23.61 2.95
N ALA A 402 1.81 -24.78 3.12
CA ALA A 402 0.42 -25.00 2.70
C ALA A 402 -0.59 -24.17 3.53
N GLU A 403 -0.31 -23.90 4.81
CA GLU A 403 -1.16 -23.02 5.64
C GLU A 403 -1.07 -21.57 5.13
N LEU A 404 0.12 -21.11 4.74
CA LEU A 404 0.32 -19.79 4.15
C LEU A 404 -0.37 -19.64 2.78
N GLU A 405 -0.39 -20.68 1.95
CA GLU A 405 -1.15 -20.66 0.68
C GLU A 405 -2.65 -20.48 0.92
N ARG A 406 -3.20 -21.17 1.93
CA ARG A 406 -4.61 -20.97 2.34
C ARG A 406 -4.85 -19.55 2.85
N SER A 407 -3.89 -18.99 3.61
CA SER A 407 -3.95 -17.60 4.07
C SER A 407 -3.89 -16.61 2.91
N ALA A 408 -3.05 -16.90 1.90
CA ALA A 408 -2.97 -16.09 0.69
C ALA A 408 -4.30 -16.09 -0.08
N SER A 409 -4.95 -17.25 -0.21
CA SER A 409 -6.26 -17.36 -0.87
C SER A 409 -7.33 -16.56 -0.13
N ARG A 410 -7.36 -16.61 1.21
CA ARG A 410 -8.27 -15.79 2.02
C ARG A 410 -7.98 -14.30 1.90
N ALA A 411 -6.69 -13.92 1.84
CA ALA A 411 -6.28 -12.54 1.66
C ALA A 411 -6.70 -12.01 0.28
N GLN A 412 -6.52 -12.80 -0.78
CA GLN A 412 -6.98 -12.46 -2.13
C GLN A 412 -8.50 -12.27 -2.18
N ALA A 413 -9.26 -13.17 -1.57
CA ALA A 413 -10.71 -13.07 -1.50
C ALA A 413 -11.19 -11.78 -0.81
N ARG A 414 -10.37 -11.21 0.08
CA ARG A 414 -10.62 -9.91 0.73
C ARG A 414 -10.00 -8.72 0.00
N GLY A 415 -9.43 -8.91 -1.20
CA GLY A 415 -8.74 -7.87 -1.96
C GLY A 415 -7.36 -7.48 -1.41
N GLY A 416 -6.82 -8.25 -0.50
CA GLY A 416 -5.51 -8.08 0.09
C GLY A 416 -4.40 -8.64 -0.81
N LEU A 417 -4.22 -8.11 -2.03
CA LEU A 417 -3.22 -8.61 -2.98
C LEU A 417 -1.79 -8.58 -2.40
N ALA A 418 -1.43 -7.52 -1.68
CA ALA A 418 -0.11 -7.40 -1.05
C ALA A 418 0.10 -8.44 0.06
N ALA A 419 -0.92 -8.66 0.91
CA ALA A 419 -0.86 -9.68 1.95
C ALA A 419 -0.76 -11.10 1.35
N ALA A 420 -1.57 -11.38 0.32
CA ALA A 420 -1.51 -12.65 -0.39
C ALA A 420 -0.11 -12.89 -0.99
N ALA A 421 0.47 -11.88 -1.61
CA ALA A 421 1.81 -11.94 -2.17
C ALA A 421 2.89 -12.19 -1.09
N ALA A 422 2.76 -11.57 0.10
CA ALA A 422 3.67 -11.79 1.23
C ALA A 422 3.57 -13.22 1.79
N PHE A 423 2.35 -13.76 1.93
CA PHE A 423 2.15 -15.15 2.35
C PHE A 423 2.75 -16.14 1.35
N LEU A 424 2.51 -15.93 0.04
CA LEU A 424 3.05 -16.80 -1.01
C LEU A 424 4.57 -16.75 -1.08
N GLU A 425 5.17 -15.56 -1.01
CA GLU A 425 6.62 -15.41 -0.97
C GLU A 425 7.24 -16.15 0.22
N ARG A 426 6.62 -16.03 1.41
CA ARG A 426 7.08 -16.78 2.58
C ARG A 426 6.92 -18.29 2.40
N ALA A 427 5.82 -18.74 1.78
CA ALA A 427 5.61 -20.16 1.46
C ALA A 427 6.71 -20.72 0.53
N VAL A 428 7.15 -19.95 -0.48
CA VAL A 428 8.31 -20.32 -1.33
C VAL A 428 9.55 -20.60 -0.49
N GLY A 429 9.85 -19.72 0.48
CA GLY A 429 11.02 -19.87 1.37
C GLY A 429 10.93 -21.08 2.31
N LEU A 430 9.73 -21.59 2.58
CA LEU A 430 9.49 -22.75 3.45
C LEU A 430 9.38 -24.08 2.69
N THR A 431 9.40 -24.05 1.36
CA THR A 431 9.22 -25.24 0.52
C THR A 431 10.57 -25.89 0.23
N LEU A 432 10.71 -27.17 0.59
CA LEU A 432 11.93 -27.95 0.33
C LEU A 432 11.93 -28.57 -1.08
N ASP A 433 10.80 -29.12 -1.49
CA ASP A 433 10.65 -29.74 -2.79
C ASP A 433 10.87 -28.73 -3.92
N PRO A 434 11.87 -28.98 -4.82
CA PRO A 434 12.20 -28.01 -5.87
C PRO A 434 11.05 -27.77 -6.85
N THR A 435 10.24 -28.78 -7.13
CA THR A 435 9.12 -28.69 -8.07
C THR A 435 7.99 -27.85 -7.49
N LEU A 436 7.60 -28.11 -6.24
CA LEU A 436 6.60 -27.33 -5.52
C LEU A 436 7.08 -25.89 -5.31
N ARG A 437 8.38 -25.71 -4.99
CA ARG A 437 8.96 -24.36 -4.82
C ARG A 437 8.90 -23.56 -6.12
N THR A 438 9.19 -24.20 -7.26
CA THR A 438 9.05 -23.56 -8.58
C THR A 438 7.61 -23.14 -8.85
N GLN A 439 6.64 -24.03 -8.60
CA GLN A 439 5.22 -23.72 -8.79
C GLN A 439 4.77 -22.55 -7.89
N ARG A 440 5.14 -22.58 -6.61
CA ARG A 440 4.83 -21.51 -5.66
C ARG A 440 5.50 -20.20 -6.05
N ALA A 441 6.74 -20.23 -6.52
CA ALA A 441 7.47 -19.04 -6.96
C ALA A 441 6.77 -18.38 -8.16
N LEU A 442 6.24 -19.14 -9.10
CA LEU A 442 5.46 -18.62 -10.22
C LEU A 442 4.16 -17.95 -9.75
N VAL A 443 3.44 -18.61 -8.84
CA VAL A 443 2.19 -18.04 -8.27
C VAL A 443 2.50 -16.80 -7.44
N ALA A 444 3.57 -16.80 -6.64
CA ALA A 444 4.01 -15.66 -5.86
C ALA A 444 4.47 -14.50 -6.75
N ALA A 445 5.20 -14.78 -7.84
CA ALA A 445 5.62 -13.77 -8.81
C ALA A 445 4.41 -13.08 -9.45
N ARG A 446 3.40 -13.84 -9.84
CA ARG A 446 2.14 -13.29 -10.35
C ARG A 446 1.44 -12.43 -9.31
N ALA A 447 1.32 -12.91 -8.07
CA ALA A 447 0.70 -12.16 -6.99
C ALA A 447 1.45 -10.85 -6.66
N LYS A 448 2.79 -10.86 -6.70
CA LYS A 448 3.62 -9.66 -6.55
C LYS A 448 3.39 -8.66 -7.68
N PHE A 449 3.30 -9.14 -8.92
CA PHE A 449 2.98 -8.27 -10.06
C PHE A 449 1.59 -7.63 -9.91
N ASP A 450 0.58 -8.42 -9.56
CA ASP A 450 -0.79 -7.94 -9.33
C ASP A 450 -0.87 -6.95 -8.15
N ALA A 451 0.01 -7.12 -7.15
CA ALA A 451 0.19 -6.20 -6.02
C ALA A 451 1.03 -4.95 -6.36
N ALA A 452 1.36 -4.72 -7.64
CA ALA A 452 2.20 -3.63 -8.13
C ALA A 452 3.63 -3.60 -7.54
N ALA A 453 4.21 -4.78 -7.31
CA ALA A 453 5.60 -4.98 -6.88
C ALA A 453 6.41 -5.71 -7.98
N PRO A 454 6.69 -5.07 -9.14
CA PRO A 454 7.30 -5.71 -10.31
C PRO A 454 8.73 -6.20 -10.06
N ASP A 455 9.52 -5.52 -9.22
CA ASP A 455 10.88 -5.93 -8.90
C ASP A 455 10.89 -7.24 -8.10
N ALA A 456 10.07 -7.33 -7.06
CA ALA A 456 9.91 -8.56 -6.28
C ALA A 456 9.32 -9.71 -7.13
N ALA A 457 8.44 -9.41 -8.08
CA ALA A 457 7.95 -10.39 -9.04
C ALA A 457 9.11 -10.95 -9.91
N SER A 458 10.02 -10.08 -10.37
CA SER A 458 11.20 -10.46 -11.16
C SER A 458 12.16 -11.37 -10.36
N GLU A 459 12.38 -11.09 -9.07
CA GLU A 459 13.21 -11.91 -8.18
C GLU A 459 12.61 -13.31 -7.98
N LEU A 460 11.29 -13.41 -7.84
CA LEU A 460 10.58 -14.67 -7.71
C LEU A 460 10.60 -15.47 -9.02
N LEU A 461 10.51 -14.80 -10.18
CA LEU A 461 10.71 -15.47 -11.47
C LEU A 461 12.13 -16.06 -11.59
N ALA A 462 13.16 -15.30 -11.20
CA ALA A 462 14.53 -15.80 -11.15
C ALA A 462 14.66 -17.01 -10.20
N THR A 463 13.94 -17.02 -9.08
CA THR A 463 13.89 -18.17 -8.16
C THR A 463 13.23 -19.38 -8.83
N ALA A 464 12.15 -19.20 -9.58
CA ALA A 464 11.47 -20.26 -10.30
C ALA A 464 12.37 -20.90 -11.38
N GLU A 465 13.18 -20.07 -12.05
CA GLU A 465 14.11 -20.53 -13.12
C GLU A 465 15.28 -21.36 -12.60
N MET A 466 15.57 -21.33 -11.31
CA MET A 466 16.58 -22.24 -10.73
C MET A 466 16.09 -23.70 -10.62
N GLY A 467 14.79 -23.92 -10.79
CA GLY A 467 14.19 -25.25 -10.77
C GLY A 467 14.07 -25.88 -12.16
N THR A 468 13.51 -27.09 -12.19
CA THR A 468 13.14 -27.75 -13.46
C THR A 468 11.80 -27.21 -13.92
N LEU A 469 11.80 -26.57 -15.07
CA LEU A 469 10.61 -25.97 -15.68
C LEU A 469 10.10 -26.88 -16.81
N ASP A 470 8.80 -27.06 -16.85
CA ASP A 470 8.15 -27.60 -18.05
C ASP A 470 7.89 -26.47 -19.07
N GLU A 471 7.50 -26.86 -20.28
CA GLU A 471 7.27 -25.91 -21.38
C GLU A 471 6.14 -24.91 -21.08
N LEU A 472 5.12 -25.32 -20.31
CA LEU A 472 4.02 -24.45 -19.90
C LEU A 472 4.50 -23.39 -18.91
N GLN A 473 5.33 -23.79 -17.95
CA GLN A 473 5.92 -22.88 -16.96
C GLN A 473 6.90 -21.89 -17.62
N LEU A 474 7.72 -22.35 -18.57
CA LEU A 474 8.62 -21.50 -19.35
C LEU A 474 7.84 -20.41 -20.11
N ALA A 475 6.80 -20.80 -20.82
CA ALA A 475 5.95 -19.85 -21.53
C ALA A 475 5.27 -18.86 -20.56
N GLY A 476 4.84 -19.32 -19.38
CA GLY A 476 4.28 -18.48 -18.32
C GLY A 476 5.27 -17.43 -17.81
N ILE A 477 6.53 -17.82 -17.63
CA ILE A 477 7.61 -16.91 -17.23
C ILE A 477 7.85 -15.84 -18.30
N GLU A 478 7.97 -16.24 -19.54
CA GLU A 478 8.19 -15.30 -20.67
C GLU A 478 7.05 -14.28 -20.78
N ARG A 479 5.81 -14.74 -20.66
CA ARG A 479 4.61 -13.88 -20.64
C ARG A 479 4.67 -12.88 -19.50
N LEU A 480 4.91 -13.33 -18.27
CA LEU A 480 4.93 -12.46 -17.09
C LEU A 480 6.10 -11.45 -17.15
N ARG A 481 7.25 -11.84 -17.66
CA ARG A 481 8.38 -10.93 -17.90
C ARG A 481 8.03 -9.79 -18.83
N VAL A 482 7.34 -10.10 -19.93
CA VAL A 482 6.91 -9.04 -20.86
C VAL A 482 5.89 -8.12 -20.19
N GLN A 483 4.97 -8.67 -19.39
CA GLN A 483 4.00 -7.86 -18.64
C GLN A 483 4.68 -6.96 -17.61
N ILE A 484 5.64 -7.46 -16.86
CA ILE A 484 6.47 -6.69 -15.91
C ILE A 484 7.21 -5.58 -16.66
N ALA A 485 7.88 -5.91 -17.74
CA ALA A 485 8.62 -4.94 -18.55
C ALA A 485 7.70 -3.85 -19.14
N PHE A 486 6.47 -4.21 -19.51
CA PHE A 486 5.46 -3.26 -19.97
C PHE A 486 5.04 -2.31 -18.85
N ALA A 487 4.70 -2.85 -17.67
CA ALA A 487 4.29 -2.04 -16.52
C ALA A 487 5.40 -1.07 -16.04
N GLN A 488 6.65 -1.52 -16.01
CA GLN A 488 7.79 -0.67 -15.61
C GLN A 488 8.14 0.41 -16.63
N ARG A 489 7.88 0.18 -17.91
CA ARG A 489 8.27 1.08 -19.03
C ARG A 489 7.12 1.89 -19.59
N GLY A 490 5.90 1.55 -19.24
CA GLY A 490 4.67 2.11 -19.85
C GLY A 490 4.45 3.61 -19.68
N GLY A 491 5.41 4.33 -19.11
CA GLY A 491 5.28 5.74 -18.90
C GLY A 491 6.48 6.59 -19.20
N THR A 492 7.62 6.04 -19.38
CA THR A 492 8.72 6.83 -19.93
C THR A 492 8.52 6.83 -21.44
N GLY A 493 7.95 7.87 -22.00
CA GLY A 493 7.95 8.09 -23.45
C GLY A 493 9.37 8.28 -24.00
N VAL A 494 10.35 7.55 -23.47
CA VAL A 494 11.73 7.55 -23.90
C VAL A 494 11.81 6.67 -25.15
N PRO A 495 12.14 7.24 -26.31
CA PRO A 495 12.51 6.45 -27.48
C PRO A 495 13.68 5.54 -27.10
N GLY A 496 13.48 4.23 -27.12
CA GLY A 496 14.47 3.21 -26.72
C GLY A 496 14.12 2.43 -25.43
N LEU A 497 13.12 2.87 -24.67
CA LEU A 497 12.55 2.14 -23.52
C LEU A 497 11.14 1.60 -23.78
N SER A 498 10.67 1.63 -25.02
CA SER A 498 9.51 0.83 -25.47
C SER A 498 9.68 -0.62 -25.04
N ILE A 499 8.60 -1.37 -24.93
CA ILE A 499 8.63 -2.84 -24.87
C ILE A 499 9.77 -3.25 -25.80
N GLY A 500 10.87 -3.79 -25.23
CA GLY A 500 12.11 -3.95 -25.98
C GLY A 500 11.80 -4.65 -27.30
N PRO A 501 12.50 -4.34 -28.37
CA PRO A 501 12.25 -4.90 -29.70
C PRO A 501 12.19 -6.43 -29.72
N GLN A 502 12.54 -7.05 -28.61
CA GLN A 502 12.50 -8.49 -28.36
C GLN A 502 11.16 -9.01 -27.82
N ALA A 503 10.29 -8.17 -27.24
CA ALA A 503 9.04 -8.64 -26.65
C ALA A 503 8.10 -9.37 -27.64
N PRO A 504 7.90 -8.88 -28.88
CA PRO A 504 7.12 -9.64 -29.87
C PRO A 504 7.73 -11.00 -30.20
N VAL A 505 9.06 -11.08 -30.28
CA VAL A 505 9.79 -12.33 -30.56
C VAL A 505 9.62 -13.30 -29.42
N MET A 506 9.86 -12.88 -28.19
CA MET A 506 9.71 -13.72 -26.98
C MET A 506 8.29 -14.29 -26.86
N LEU A 507 7.27 -13.44 -27.00
CA LEU A 507 5.88 -13.86 -26.91
C LEU A 507 5.49 -14.79 -28.05
N LEU A 508 6.02 -14.56 -29.27
CA LEU A 508 5.77 -15.45 -30.41
C LEU A 508 6.40 -16.83 -30.23
N GLU A 509 7.61 -16.88 -29.67
CA GLU A 509 8.25 -18.16 -29.32
C GLU A 509 7.49 -18.89 -28.21
N ALA A 510 7.04 -18.17 -27.18
CA ALA A 510 6.19 -18.72 -26.13
C ALA A 510 4.86 -19.26 -26.69
N ALA A 511 4.21 -18.52 -27.60
CA ALA A 511 2.97 -18.95 -28.23
C ALA A 511 3.16 -20.27 -29.02
N LYS A 512 4.23 -20.37 -29.82
CA LYS A 512 4.55 -21.58 -30.59
C LYS A 512 4.83 -22.80 -29.72
N ARG A 513 5.49 -22.61 -28.55
CA ARG A 513 5.68 -23.68 -27.57
C ARG A 513 4.37 -24.16 -26.97
N LEU A 514 3.42 -23.26 -26.77
CA LEU A 514 2.11 -23.57 -26.20
C LEU A 514 1.17 -24.26 -27.18
N GLU A 515 1.35 -24.10 -28.50
CA GLU A 515 0.46 -24.68 -29.51
C GLU A 515 0.19 -26.21 -29.33
N PRO A 516 1.18 -27.06 -29.04
CA PRO A 516 0.95 -28.49 -28.80
C PRO A 516 0.44 -28.81 -27.38
N LEU A 517 0.53 -27.89 -26.44
CA LEU A 517 0.24 -28.09 -25.01
C LEU A 517 -1.14 -27.58 -24.61
N ASP A 518 -1.43 -26.32 -25.00
CA ASP A 518 -2.65 -25.60 -24.66
C ASP A 518 -2.99 -24.62 -25.78
N ALA A 519 -3.87 -25.05 -26.68
CA ALA A 519 -4.25 -24.23 -27.83
C ALA A 519 -4.93 -22.93 -27.45
N GLU A 520 -5.67 -22.88 -26.34
CA GLU A 520 -6.33 -21.65 -25.86
C GLU A 520 -5.31 -20.64 -25.37
N LEU A 521 -4.38 -21.09 -24.54
CA LEU A 521 -3.30 -20.27 -24.00
C LEU A 521 -2.32 -19.82 -25.10
N ALA A 522 -2.08 -20.67 -26.09
CA ALA A 522 -1.27 -20.33 -27.27
C ALA A 522 -1.90 -19.16 -28.05
N ARG A 523 -3.20 -19.19 -28.31
CA ARG A 523 -3.90 -18.12 -29.01
C ARG A 523 -3.92 -16.81 -28.24
N GLU A 524 -4.10 -16.88 -26.91
CA GLU A 524 -3.94 -15.71 -26.04
C GLU A 524 -2.54 -15.11 -26.16
N THR A 525 -1.51 -15.95 -26.18
CA THR A 525 -0.12 -15.51 -26.29
C THR A 525 0.19 -14.96 -27.68
N HIS A 526 -0.40 -15.49 -28.74
CA HIS A 526 -0.34 -14.90 -30.09
C HIS A 526 -0.96 -13.49 -30.12
N LEU A 527 -2.10 -13.26 -29.41
CA LEU A 527 -2.70 -11.93 -29.31
C LEU A 527 -1.78 -10.97 -28.56
N GLN A 528 -1.14 -11.44 -27.48
CA GLN A 528 -0.13 -10.64 -26.76
C GLN A 528 1.08 -10.29 -27.65
N ALA A 529 1.57 -11.25 -28.43
CA ALA A 529 2.67 -11.02 -29.35
C ALA A 529 2.31 -9.98 -30.43
N LEU A 530 1.11 -10.09 -30.99
CA LEU A 530 0.59 -9.15 -31.98
C LEU A 530 0.45 -7.74 -31.39
N GLY A 531 -0.09 -7.63 -30.17
CA GLY A 531 -0.19 -6.35 -29.46
C GLY A 531 1.17 -5.73 -29.16
N ALA A 532 2.12 -6.53 -28.71
CA ALA A 532 3.49 -6.08 -28.50
C ALA A 532 4.13 -5.58 -29.80
N ALA A 533 3.89 -6.25 -30.93
CA ALA A 533 4.38 -5.84 -32.24
C ALA A 533 3.72 -4.52 -32.72
N MET A 534 2.42 -4.33 -32.47
CA MET A 534 1.71 -3.09 -32.79
C MET A 534 2.29 -1.91 -32.00
N LEU A 535 2.58 -2.09 -30.72
CA LEU A 535 3.17 -1.04 -29.87
C LEU A 535 4.65 -0.77 -30.20
N ALA A 536 5.43 -1.82 -30.49
CA ALA A 536 6.82 -1.67 -30.88
C ALA A 536 6.97 -0.95 -32.25
N GLY A 537 5.96 -1.04 -33.11
CA GLY A 537 5.93 -0.38 -34.40
C GLY A 537 7.18 -0.69 -35.25
N ARG A 538 7.85 0.38 -35.74
CA ARG A 538 9.08 0.24 -36.56
C ARG A 538 10.32 -0.19 -35.77
N ALA A 539 10.27 -0.14 -34.45
CA ALA A 539 11.38 -0.53 -33.58
C ALA A 539 11.43 -2.05 -33.30
N SER A 540 10.44 -2.81 -33.79
CA SER A 540 10.43 -4.28 -33.66
C SER A 540 11.62 -4.90 -34.40
N GLY A 541 12.58 -5.42 -33.65
CA GLY A 541 13.87 -5.92 -34.15
C GLY A 541 13.77 -7.27 -34.88
N GLY A 542 13.02 -7.33 -35.98
CA GLY A 542 12.96 -8.51 -36.86
C GLY A 542 11.65 -9.30 -36.80
N CYS A 543 10.70 -8.98 -35.91
CA CYS A 543 9.36 -9.56 -35.88
C CYS A 543 8.32 -8.44 -35.83
N GLY A 544 7.88 -7.98 -36.98
CA GLY A 544 6.89 -6.92 -37.13
C GLY A 544 5.46 -7.42 -36.99
N VAL A 545 4.52 -6.48 -37.12
CA VAL A 545 3.08 -6.77 -37.01
C VAL A 545 2.62 -7.79 -38.03
N LYS A 546 3.17 -7.76 -39.25
CA LYS A 546 2.79 -8.67 -40.32
C LYS A 546 3.24 -10.10 -40.03
N GLU A 547 4.51 -10.28 -39.66
CA GLU A 547 5.07 -11.60 -39.32
C GLU A 547 4.35 -12.24 -38.14
N THR A 548 4.01 -11.44 -37.12
CA THR A 548 3.27 -11.89 -35.94
C THR A 548 1.83 -12.27 -36.31
N ALA A 549 1.19 -11.49 -37.18
CA ALA A 549 -0.16 -11.78 -37.67
C ALA A 549 -0.21 -13.05 -38.54
N GLU A 550 0.79 -13.26 -39.42
CA GLU A 550 0.93 -14.49 -40.22
C GLU A 550 1.09 -15.72 -39.34
N ALA A 551 1.88 -15.62 -38.25
CA ALA A 551 2.04 -16.69 -37.27
C ALA A 551 0.73 -16.96 -36.51
N ALA A 552 0.02 -15.95 -36.09
CA ALA A 552 -1.28 -16.10 -35.43
C ALA A 552 -2.32 -16.79 -36.32
N ARG A 553 -2.29 -16.55 -37.63
CA ARG A 553 -3.17 -17.24 -38.61
C ARG A 553 -2.80 -18.70 -38.84
N ALA A 554 -1.52 -19.01 -38.67
CA ALA A 554 -1.04 -20.37 -38.78
C ALA A 554 -1.25 -21.22 -37.51
N ALA A 555 -1.58 -20.58 -36.39
CA ALA A 555 -1.81 -21.21 -35.09
C ALA A 555 -3.02 -22.18 -35.14
N PRO A 556 -3.10 -23.17 -34.23
CA PRO A 556 -4.23 -24.06 -34.12
C PRO A 556 -5.55 -23.29 -33.95
N PRO A 557 -6.68 -23.81 -34.52
CA PRO A 557 -7.96 -23.16 -34.40
C PRO A 557 -8.41 -23.11 -32.93
N GLY A 558 -9.12 -22.04 -32.55
CA GLY A 558 -9.71 -21.90 -31.23
C GLY A 558 -10.87 -22.85 -30.97
N PRO A 559 -11.42 -22.86 -29.74
CA PRO A 559 -12.56 -23.66 -29.36
C PRO A 559 -13.80 -23.34 -30.19
N GLN A 560 -14.78 -24.26 -30.20
CA GLN A 560 -16.07 -24.05 -30.87
C GLN A 560 -17.18 -24.10 -29.81
N PRO A 561 -17.95 -23.00 -29.62
CA PRO A 561 -17.86 -21.71 -30.31
C PRO A 561 -16.60 -20.91 -29.92
N PRO A 562 -16.09 -20.03 -30.81
CA PRO A 562 -14.91 -19.24 -30.53
C PRO A 562 -15.14 -18.30 -29.37
N ARG A 563 -14.12 -18.14 -28.51
CA ARG A 563 -14.11 -17.11 -27.44
C ARG A 563 -13.97 -15.73 -28.08
N THR A 564 -14.35 -14.70 -27.35
CA THR A 564 -14.25 -13.30 -27.82
C THR A 564 -12.81 -12.91 -28.13
N ILE A 565 -11.85 -13.39 -27.32
CA ILE A 565 -10.41 -13.23 -27.55
C ILE A 565 -9.97 -13.85 -28.88
N ASP A 566 -10.49 -15.04 -29.23
CA ASP A 566 -10.18 -15.70 -30.49
C ASP A 566 -10.73 -14.92 -31.69
N LEU A 567 -11.94 -14.36 -31.57
CA LEU A 567 -12.50 -13.51 -32.60
C LEU A 567 -11.66 -12.24 -32.83
N LEU A 568 -11.17 -11.65 -31.75
CA LEU A 568 -10.29 -10.47 -31.83
C LEU A 568 -8.96 -10.82 -32.49
N LEU A 569 -8.33 -11.93 -32.08
CA LEU A 569 -7.07 -12.40 -32.68
C LEU A 569 -7.24 -12.65 -34.17
N ASP A 570 -8.26 -13.40 -34.58
CA ASP A 570 -8.52 -13.73 -35.98
C ASP A 570 -8.81 -12.49 -36.82
N GLY A 571 -9.58 -11.54 -36.26
CA GLY A 571 -9.87 -10.27 -36.89
C GLY A 571 -8.63 -9.41 -37.09
N LEU A 572 -7.83 -9.23 -36.06
CA LEU A 572 -6.59 -8.45 -36.13
C LEU A 572 -5.53 -9.12 -37.00
N ALA A 573 -5.34 -10.44 -36.90
CA ALA A 573 -4.42 -11.17 -37.77
C ALA A 573 -4.80 -11.05 -39.24
N THR A 574 -6.10 -11.13 -39.54
CA THR A 574 -6.62 -10.90 -40.90
C THR A 574 -6.40 -9.46 -41.36
N ARG A 575 -6.59 -8.49 -40.46
CA ARG A 575 -6.40 -7.06 -40.73
C ARG A 575 -4.98 -6.73 -41.24
N PHE A 576 -3.97 -7.42 -40.74
CA PHE A 576 -2.57 -7.16 -41.09
C PHE A 576 -2.01 -8.09 -42.19
N THR A 577 -2.77 -9.10 -42.62
CA THR A 577 -2.34 -10.07 -43.64
C THR A 577 -3.18 -10.05 -44.90
N GLU A 578 -4.41 -9.55 -44.84
CA GLU A 578 -5.37 -9.55 -45.92
C GLU A 578 -5.86 -8.13 -46.22
N PRO A 579 -6.57 -7.90 -47.35
CA PRO A 579 -7.22 -6.62 -47.60
C PRO A 579 -8.19 -6.23 -46.46
N TYR A 580 -8.22 -4.94 -46.10
CA TYR A 580 -9.03 -4.39 -45.01
C TYR A 580 -10.50 -4.85 -45.05
N ALA A 581 -11.11 -4.88 -46.26
CA ALA A 581 -12.49 -5.29 -46.44
C ALA A 581 -12.78 -6.71 -45.96
N THR A 582 -11.77 -7.61 -45.96
CA THR A 582 -11.92 -8.99 -45.45
C THR A 582 -11.96 -9.02 -43.93
N ALA A 583 -11.16 -8.20 -43.27
CA ALA A 583 -11.09 -8.14 -41.81
C ALA A 583 -12.30 -7.43 -41.16
N LEU A 584 -12.92 -6.49 -41.88
CA LEU A 584 -13.99 -5.62 -41.35
C LEU A 584 -15.15 -6.38 -40.66
N PRO A 585 -15.77 -7.41 -41.25
CA PRO A 585 -16.84 -8.15 -40.62
C PRO A 585 -16.37 -8.96 -39.40
N MET A 586 -15.12 -9.41 -39.42
CA MET A 586 -14.54 -10.19 -38.33
C MET A 586 -14.28 -9.29 -37.10
N LEU A 587 -13.69 -8.13 -37.33
CA LEU A 587 -13.44 -7.16 -36.27
C LEU A 587 -14.74 -6.62 -35.65
N ARG A 588 -15.76 -6.32 -36.47
CA ARG A 588 -17.09 -5.97 -35.94
C ARG A 588 -17.69 -7.07 -35.07
N ARG A 589 -17.58 -8.31 -35.53
CA ARG A 589 -18.06 -9.44 -34.73
C ARG A 589 -17.33 -9.57 -33.40
N ALA A 590 -16.02 -9.35 -33.39
CA ALA A 590 -15.22 -9.34 -32.15
C ALA A 590 -15.65 -8.21 -31.20
N LEU A 591 -15.81 -6.98 -31.71
CA LEU A 591 -16.27 -5.84 -30.91
C LEU A 591 -17.65 -6.06 -30.30
N TYR A 592 -18.63 -6.54 -31.09
CA TYR A 592 -19.97 -6.82 -30.58
C TYR A 592 -20.00 -7.98 -29.58
N ALA A 593 -19.10 -8.98 -29.73
CA ALA A 593 -18.96 -10.03 -28.74
C ALA A 593 -18.35 -9.50 -27.42
N LEU A 594 -17.43 -8.53 -27.50
CA LEU A 594 -16.87 -7.84 -26.34
C LEU A 594 -17.90 -6.94 -25.64
N ALA A 595 -18.76 -6.26 -26.41
CA ALA A 595 -19.81 -5.38 -25.88
C ALA A 595 -21.01 -6.15 -25.30
N GLY A 596 -21.17 -7.45 -25.62
CA GLY A 596 -22.32 -8.25 -25.20
C GLY A 596 -22.52 -8.33 -23.68
N GLU A 597 -23.80 -8.35 -23.24
CA GLU A 597 -24.21 -8.25 -21.83
C GLU A 597 -24.05 -9.55 -21.01
N ASP A 598 -23.58 -10.67 -21.60
CA ASP A 598 -23.61 -12.01 -20.98
C ASP A 598 -22.68 -12.24 -19.78
N GLY A 599 -22.06 -11.16 -19.21
CA GLY A 599 -21.16 -11.23 -18.05
C GLY A 599 -19.83 -11.95 -18.30
N ARG A 600 -19.74 -12.78 -19.36
CA ARG A 600 -18.49 -13.43 -19.78
C ARG A 600 -17.45 -12.44 -20.30
N GLY A 601 -17.90 -11.33 -20.90
CA GLY A 601 -17.03 -10.30 -21.43
C GLY A 601 -16.25 -9.53 -20.36
N ASP A 602 -16.70 -9.49 -19.10
CA ASP A 602 -15.99 -8.77 -18.05
C ASP A 602 -14.66 -9.43 -17.71
N ALA A 603 -14.62 -10.76 -17.59
CA ALA A 603 -13.37 -11.51 -17.37
C ALA A 603 -12.42 -11.38 -18.56
N GLU A 604 -12.95 -11.38 -19.80
CA GLU A 604 -12.16 -11.22 -21.02
C GLU A 604 -11.61 -9.79 -21.16
N ILE A 605 -12.39 -8.76 -20.77
CA ILE A 605 -11.93 -7.37 -20.72
C ILE A 605 -10.79 -7.22 -19.70
N ILE A 606 -10.94 -7.77 -18.49
CA ILE A 606 -9.87 -7.79 -17.49
C ILE A 606 -8.61 -8.44 -18.09
N TRP A 607 -8.78 -9.59 -18.72
CA TRP A 607 -7.66 -10.32 -19.31
C TRP A 607 -6.96 -9.50 -20.41
N LEU A 608 -7.71 -8.84 -21.29
CA LEU A 608 -7.14 -8.00 -22.36
C LEU A 608 -6.27 -6.89 -21.79
N TRP A 609 -6.69 -6.27 -20.70
CA TRP A 609 -5.95 -5.17 -20.08
C TRP A 609 -4.77 -5.62 -19.22
N PHE A 610 -4.90 -6.74 -18.50
CA PHE A 610 -3.82 -7.27 -17.66
C PHE A 610 -2.82 -8.12 -18.44
N GLY A 611 -3.32 -8.88 -19.38
CA GLY A 611 -2.54 -9.87 -20.09
C GLY A 611 -2.01 -9.42 -21.43
N CYS A 612 -2.65 -8.42 -22.04
CA CYS A 612 -2.35 -8.06 -23.43
C CYS A 612 -2.37 -6.53 -23.57
N PRO A 613 -1.33 -5.92 -24.19
CA PRO A 613 -1.32 -4.49 -24.46
C PRO A 613 -2.26 -4.07 -25.61
N VAL A 614 -3.14 -4.95 -26.09
CA VAL A 614 -4.12 -4.63 -27.13
C VAL A 614 -5.44 -4.27 -26.49
N ALA A 615 -5.72 -2.97 -26.45
CA ALA A 615 -7.03 -2.50 -26.14
C ALA A 615 -7.96 -2.70 -27.36
N PRO A 616 -9.22 -3.09 -27.17
CA PRO A 616 -10.20 -3.19 -28.28
C PRO A 616 -10.63 -1.84 -28.82
N GLU A 617 -10.44 -0.75 -28.06
CA GLU A 617 -10.88 0.60 -28.40
C GLU A 617 -10.26 1.15 -29.70
N PRO A 618 -8.93 0.96 -30.00
CA PRO A 618 -8.37 1.35 -31.28
C PRO A 618 -9.06 0.68 -32.47
N VAL A 619 -9.55 -0.56 -32.30
CA VAL A 619 -10.31 -1.26 -33.34
C VAL A 619 -11.68 -0.60 -33.56
N ALA A 620 -12.37 -0.23 -32.49
CA ALA A 620 -13.64 0.48 -32.56
C ALA A 620 -13.47 1.85 -33.27
N LEU A 621 -12.42 2.60 -32.94
CA LEU A 621 -12.09 3.85 -33.60
C LEU A 621 -11.80 3.64 -35.11
N GLU A 622 -11.02 2.61 -35.49
CA GLU A 622 -10.72 2.28 -36.89
C GLU A 622 -11.98 1.95 -37.70
N LEU A 623 -12.98 1.33 -37.03
CA LEU A 623 -14.25 0.93 -37.66
C LEU A 623 -15.33 2.01 -37.63
N TRP A 624 -15.08 3.15 -37.00
CA TRP A 624 -16.06 4.23 -36.77
C TRP A 624 -17.29 3.74 -35.97
N GLU A 625 -17.06 2.81 -35.03
CA GLU A 625 -18.08 2.25 -34.12
C GLU A 625 -18.05 3.03 -32.81
N ASP A 626 -18.43 4.30 -32.84
CA ASP A 626 -18.32 5.26 -31.73
C ASP A 626 -19.17 4.90 -30.53
N GLU A 627 -20.39 4.37 -30.72
CA GLU A 627 -21.26 3.88 -29.64
C GLU A 627 -20.62 2.68 -28.93
N THR A 628 -20.13 1.71 -29.70
CA THR A 628 -19.44 0.53 -29.17
C THR A 628 -18.13 0.91 -28.46
N TRP A 629 -17.42 1.91 -29.00
CA TRP A 629 -16.22 2.43 -28.35
C TRP A 629 -16.52 3.04 -26.98
N HIS A 630 -17.57 3.88 -26.91
CA HIS A 630 -18.03 4.49 -25.67
C HIS A 630 -18.41 3.43 -24.63
N GLU A 631 -19.18 2.42 -25.03
CA GLU A 631 -19.61 1.32 -24.17
C GLU A 631 -18.42 0.51 -23.64
N LEU A 632 -17.50 0.09 -24.49
CA LEU A 632 -16.32 -0.68 -24.12
C LEU A 632 -15.38 0.11 -23.21
N ALA A 633 -15.09 1.37 -23.50
CA ALA A 633 -14.22 2.21 -22.69
C ALA A 633 -14.81 2.45 -21.29
N THR A 634 -16.12 2.75 -21.21
CA THR A 634 -16.81 2.93 -19.93
C THR A 634 -16.84 1.64 -19.12
N ARG A 635 -17.11 0.51 -19.79
CA ARG A 635 -17.12 -0.82 -19.17
C ARG A 635 -15.73 -1.23 -18.69
N ALA A 636 -14.67 -0.96 -19.46
CA ALA A 636 -13.28 -1.25 -19.07
C ALA A 636 -12.90 -0.51 -17.78
N VAL A 637 -13.24 0.77 -17.66
CA VAL A 637 -13.03 1.53 -16.42
C VAL A 637 -13.82 0.95 -15.25
N ARG A 638 -15.09 0.61 -15.44
CA ARG A 638 -15.92 -0.01 -14.41
C ARG A 638 -15.30 -1.34 -13.95
N VAL A 639 -15.01 -2.23 -14.89
CA VAL A 639 -14.45 -3.55 -14.60
C VAL A 639 -13.07 -3.46 -13.92
N ALA A 640 -12.20 -2.53 -14.36
CA ALA A 640 -10.92 -2.29 -13.71
C ALA A 640 -11.07 -1.74 -12.28
N ARG A 641 -12.08 -0.88 -12.06
CA ARG A 641 -12.43 -0.39 -10.71
C ARG A 641 -12.98 -1.51 -9.82
N ASP A 642 -13.91 -2.30 -10.33
CA ASP A 642 -14.54 -3.42 -9.60
C ASP A 642 -13.51 -4.48 -9.21
N ALA A 643 -12.53 -4.75 -10.06
CA ALA A 643 -11.43 -5.67 -9.79
C ALA A 643 -10.32 -5.07 -8.90
N GLY A 644 -10.37 -3.78 -8.56
CA GLY A 644 -9.30 -3.09 -7.82
C GLY A 644 -7.96 -3.07 -8.58
N ALA A 645 -8.00 -3.13 -9.91
CA ALA A 645 -6.87 -3.33 -10.80
C ALA A 645 -6.09 -2.03 -11.02
N LEU A 646 -5.39 -1.53 -10.00
CA LEU A 646 -4.65 -0.26 -10.06
C LEU A 646 -3.51 -0.24 -11.09
N THR A 647 -3.04 -1.41 -11.52
CA THR A 647 -2.07 -1.52 -12.62
C THR A 647 -2.70 -1.23 -13.98
N VAL A 648 -4.00 -1.48 -14.12
CA VAL A 648 -4.76 -1.42 -15.37
C VAL A 648 -5.67 -0.19 -15.46
N LEU A 649 -6.26 0.20 -14.33
CA LEU A 649 -7.22 1.30 -14.27
C LEU A 649 -6.71 2.61 -14.90
N PRO A 650 -5.44 3.03 -14.73
CA PRO A 650 -4.94 4.23 -15.39
C PRO A 650 -5.02 4.15 -16.92
N ASN A 651 -4.72 2.99 -17.49
CA ASN A 651 -4.79 2.79 -18.93
C ASN A 651 -6.25 2.86 -19.42
N ALA A 652 -7.18 2.20 -18.72
CA ALA A 652 -8.61 2.25 -19.05
C ALA A 652 -9.15 3.69 -18.97
N LEU A 653 -8.79 4.44 -17.92
CA LEU A 653 -9.15 5.87 -17.78
C LEU A 653 -8.59 6.71 -18.93
N MET A 654 -7.34 6.48 -19.33
CA MET A 654 -6.70 7.19 -20.42
C MET A 654 -7.36 6.90 -21.77
N TYR A 655 -7.75 5.64 -22.04
CA TYR A 655 -8.49 5.29 -23.25
C TYR A 655 -9.89 5.89 -23.26
N GLN A 656 -10.60 5.86 -22.12
CA GLN A 656 -11.89 6.55 -22.00
C GLN A 656 -11.74 8.06 -22.18
N ALA A 657 -10.67 8.67 -21.67
CA ALA A 657 -10.38 10.08 -21.91
C ALA A 657 -10.15 10.38 -23.39
N CYS A 658 -9.48 9.51 -24.16
CA CYS A 658 -9.37 9.67 -25.61
C CYS A 658 -10.74 9.71 -26.27
N MET A 659 -11.62 8.79 -25.94
CA MET A 659 -12.98 8.74 -26.47
C MET A 659 -13.73 10.04 -26.17
N LEU A 660 -13.67 10.53 -24.92
CA LEU A 660 -14.31 11.80 -24.53
C LEU A 660 -13.73 13.01 -25.26
N VAL A 661 -12.41 13.03 -25.54
CA VAL A 661 -11.79 14.10 -26.36
C VAL A 661 -12.38 14.09 -27.77
N TYR A 662 -12.55 12.94 -28.40
CA TYR A 662 -13.19 12.84 -29.73
C TYR A 662 -14.66 13.19 -29.72
N ALA A 663 -15.37 12.91 -28.61
CA ALA A 663 -16.75 13.33 -28.40
C ALA A 663 -16.90 14.83 -28.09
N GLY A 664 -15.80 15.54 -27.81
CA GLY A 664 -15.80 16.96 -27.43
C GLY A 664 -16.01 17.23 -25.94
N GLU A 665 -16.10 16.18 -25.11
CA GLU A 665 -16.32 16.25 -23.65
C GLU A 665 -14.98 16.51 -22.92
N LEU A 666 -14.35 17.65 -23.23
CA LEU A 666 -12.98 17.95 -22.80
C LEU A 666 -12.83 18.11 -21.29
N ALA A 667 -13.88 18.52 -20.56
CA ALA A 667 -13.83 18.68 -19.11
C ALA A 667 -13.80 17.32 -18.39
N GLU A 668 -14.63 16.37 -18.84
CA GLU A 668 -14.66 15.02 -18.31
C GLU A 668 -13.38 14.27 -18.65
N ALA A 669 -12.87 14.44 -19.89
CA ALA A 669 -11.58 13.89 -20.27
C ALA A 669 -10.44 14.38 -19.37
N SER A 670 -10.41 15.68 -18.99
CA SER A 670 -9.43 16.23 -18.04
C SER A 670 -9.50 15.54 -16.69
N ALA A 671 -10.68 15.33 -16.15
CA ALA A 671 -10.88 14.68 -14.85
C ALA A 671 -10.36 13.22 -14.85
N LEU A 672 -10.63 12.47 -15.93
CA LEU A 672 -10.10 11.09 -16.06
C LEU A 672 -8.58 11.06 -16.20
N ILE A 673 -8.01 12.00 -16.95
CA ILE A 673 -6.56 12.14 -17.09
C ILE A 673 -5.92 12.45 -15.72
N GLU A 674 -6.50 13.38 -14.96
CA GLU A 674 -6.03 13.73 -13.61
C GLU A 674 -6.12 12.54 -12.65
N GLU A 675 -7.23 11.77 -12.70
CA GLU A 675 -7.39 10.55 -11.92
C GLU A 675 -6.34 9.49 -12.29
N ALA A 676 -6.10 9.27 -13.59
CA ALA A 676 -5.10 8.33 -14.06
C ALA A 676 -3.68 8.72 -13.61
N TYR A 677 -3.32 10.00 -13.68
CA TYR A 677 -2.04 10.49 -13.15
C TYR A 677 -1.91 10.29 -11.65
N ALA A 678 -2.96 10.57 -10.88
CA ALA A 678 -2.95 10.36 -9.43
C ALA A 678 -2.75 8.87 -9.05
N ILE A 679 -3.33 7.95 -9.84
CA ILE A 679 -3.14 6.51 -9.61
C ILE A 679 -1.73 6.07 -10.00
N THR A 680 -1.21 6.55 -11.15
CA THR A 680 0.13 6.15 -11.61
C THR A 680 1.23 6.72 -10.73
N GLU A 681 1.08 7.94 -10.23
CA GLU A 681 1.95 8.52 -9.21
C GLU A 681 1.94 7.65 -7.93
N ALA A 682 0.74 7.22 -7.49
CA ALA A 682 0.56 6.38 -6.31
C ALA A 682 1.11 4.95 -6.46
N THR A 683 1.19 4.42 -7.68
CA THR A 683 1.64 3.05 -7.95
C THR A 683 3.08 2.96 -8.47
N GLY A 684 3.74 4.11 -8.66
CA GLY A 684 5.08 4.16 -9.29
C GLY A 684 5.08 3.72 -10.76
N ASN A 685 3.88 3.58 -11.36
CA ASN A 685 3.73 3.29 -12.78
C ASN A 685 3.71 4.61 -13.56
N ALA A 686 4.18 4.59 -14.78
CA ALA A 686 4.14 5.79 -15.57
C ALA A 686 2.88 5.82 -16.47
N PRO A 687 2.18 6.99 -16.57
CA PRO A 687 0.93 7.09 -17.30
C PRO A 687 1.16 7.12 -18.82
N LEU A 688 0.17 6.67 -19.59
CA LEU A 688 0.11 6.89 -21.02
C LEU A 688 -0.01 8.39 -21.30
N ARG A 689 1.00 9.01 -21.95
CA ARG A 689 1.02 10.44 -22.21
C ARG A 689 0.18 10.86 -23.41
N TYR A 690 -0.11 9.93 -24.32
CA TYR A 690 -0.85 10.22 -25.55
C TYR A 690 -2.21 10.89 -25.33
N PRO A 691 -3.07 10.43 -24.40
CA PRO A 691 -4.35 11.08 -24.13
C PRO A 691 -4.21 12.52 -23.63
N SER A 692 -3.21 12.78 -22.79
CA SER A 692 -2.91 14.15 -22.30
C SER A 692 -2.45 15.06 -23.42
N LEU A 693 -1.63 14.55 -24.34
CA LEU A 693 -1.19 15.28 -25.54
C LEU A 693 -2.38 15.58 -26.47
N LEU A 694 -3.23 14.57 -26.70
CA LEU A 694 -4.43 14.71 -27.52
C LEU A 694 -5.35 15.78 -26.93
N HIS A 695 -5.65 15.70 -25.63
CA HIS A 695 -6.47 16.66 -24.92
C HIS A 695 -5.89 18.09 -24.98
N ALA A 696 -4.59 18.26 -24.73
CA ALA A 696 -3.93 19.57 -24.81
C ALA A 696 -3.96 20.16 -26.25
N ALA A 697 -3.79 19.31 -27.26
CA ALA A 697 -3.87 19.70 -28.66
C ALA A 697 -5.29 20.18 -29.05
N TRP A 698 -6.33 19.44 -28.67
CA TRP A 698 -7.73 19.80 -28.96
C TRP A 698 -8.17 21.06 -28.19
N ARG A 699 -7.63 21.32 -27.02
CA ARG A 699 -7.86 22.57 -26.27
C ARG A 699 -7.07 23.78 -26.80
N GLY A 700 -6.18 23.56 -27.74
CA GLY A 700 -5.29 24.62 -28.26
C GLY A 700 -4.19 25.05 -27.28
N HIS A 701 -3.89 24.26 -26.26
CA HIS A 701 -2.86 24.54 -25.26
C HIS A 701 -1.47 24.20 -25.79
N LYS A 702 -0.98 25.01 -26.76
CA LYS A 702 0.28 24.79 -27.49
C LYS A 702 1.48 24.54 -26.58
N ALA A 703 1.64 25.34 -25.50
CA ALA A 703 2.78 25.20 -24.59
C ALA A 703 2.76 23.84 -23.88
N SER A 704 1.60 23.45 -23.35
CA SER A 704 1.44 22.15 -22.69
C SER A 704 1.66 20.98 -23.64
N ALA A 705 1.16 21.07 -24.88
CA ALA A 705 1.36 20.04 -25.89
C ALA A 705 2.85 19.90 -26.27
N LEU A 706 3.58 21.02 -26.44
CA LEU A 706 5.02 21.00 -26.74
C LEU A 706 5.82 20.39 -25.59
N ASN A 707 5.53 20.76 -24.33
CA ASN A 707 6.19 20.18 -23.17
C ASN A 707 5.96 18.66 -23.06
N LEU A 708 4.74 18.18 -23.38
CA LEU A 708 4.44 16.75 -23.40
C LEU A 708 5.17 16.01 -24.53
N ILE A 709 5.37 16.65 -25.68
CA ILE A 709 6.16 16.11 -26.81
C ILE A 709 7.63 16.03 -26.40
N GLU A 710 8.20 17.10 -25.88
CA GLU A 710 9.60 17.16 -25.44
C GLU A 710 9.90 16.12 -24.38
N ALA A 711 9.06 16.04 -23.34
CA ALA A 711 9.16 15.00 -22.31
C ALA A 711 8.94 13.56 -22.83
N GLY A 712 8.35 13.40 -24.01
CA GLY A 712 8.19 12.10 -24.68
C GLY A 712 9.36 11.74 -25.60
N MET A 713 10.24 12.68 -25.89
CA MET A 713 11.43 12.49 -26.73
C MET A 713 12.71 12.27 -25.92
N GLU A 714 12.72 12.66 -24.65
CA GLU A 714 13.76 12.37 -23.65
C GLU A 714 13.59 10.95 -23.07
#